data_51ee6b39b5e3a2b653cc40dbb4de7dc9
#
_entry.id   51ee6b39b5e3a2b653cc40dbb4de7dc9
#
_cell.length_a   1.000
_cell.length_b   1.000
_cell.length_c   1.000
_cell.angle_alpha   90.00
_cell.angle_beta   90.00
_cell.angle_gamma   90.00
#
_symmetry.space_group_name_H-M   'P 1'
#
loop_
_entity.id
_entity.type
_entity.pdbx_description
1 polymer ?
#
loop_
_entity_poly.entity_id
_entity_poly.type
_entity_poly.pdbx_seq_one_letter_code
_entity_poly.pdbx_strand_id
1 'polypeptide(L)'
;MDQEGKEYKKYISMHQKEFTKELHKNLRELHRHHPKEYWNILKKCDGTKKSEPKVSMSEFENHFKNLNQTDNTNNTQTHDFDPGSIDPSTIQEFNLDFTIEEITKNISDLNNNKSEGLDFVKNEYIKNCPPTVVELIVKIFNLILRTGHVPYDWSVGLIVPIFKKKGSPFDPGNYRGITLLSCLGKLFTLSVNIRLTQFATNQGIIGEEQAAFREGYSTMDHAFVLNELINIYLHNNKRLYGCFIDYKKAFDTINRNALWSKVIENGINGKILKVIYNMYETAKSCVKQQSMISGLFACNMGVRQGENLSPLLFAIFLNDFEISLSSKYNGLTSITDLSRILGTDNIEFFINMYLLLYADDTLVMAESPAELQLALDEVDVYCKKWGLSINQTKTEVVIFSRGKVKTQFNFKIGDINLKTQGEYCYLGTIFNFNGKFTKAIEERITPARKAMFGLNAKAVNLLLPPDIHIDLFEKMISPILLYGCEVWGYSNLEPLEVFYRSFIKRVLGIGKSTANCIIYGEVGKYPLAYRVFKRMISFWIKISEGKSSKLSSIMYKLIFKLHINNSYHSPWLMCIKKILCNSGNPYFWYEQELLSPKVFMKNVVALQLEKQYLQEWEFEVNRNRKCITYRIFKDNFSFEPYLSKLNFIDRRALCKFRTGNHTLPVTKSRYVAGGGGVDVICKLCNTNDVCDEFHVLFTCKFFEESRKKYLKRNCYTKPSTLKMYTLFNYHNSSHKQTVNLAKFVRNIMSNF
;
A
#
# COMPACT_ATOMS: atom_id res chain seq x y z
N MET A 1 -8.41 55.30 10.77
CA MET A 1 -7.91 54.04 10.17
C MET A 1 -7.40 53.02 11.19
N ASP A 2 -6.85 53.38 12.34
CA ASP A 2 -6.23 52.39 13.24
C ASP A 2 -7.18 51.55 14.12
N GLN A 3 -8.35 52.05 14.48
CA GLN A 3 -9.26 51.34 15.39
C GLN A 3 -10.11 50.33 14.65
N GLU A 4 -10.69 50.67 13.51
CA GLU A 4 -11.43 49.75 12.63
C GLU A 4 -10.54 48.65 12.09
N GLY A 5 -9.29 48.94 11.74
CA GLY A 5 -8.31 47.95 11.32
C GLY A 5 -7.94 46.95 12.43
N LYS A 6 -7.93 47.38 13.70
CA LYS A 6 -7.72 46.47 14.85
C LYS A 6 -8.94 45.61 15.13
N GLU A 7 -10.14 46.16 15.02
CA GLU A 7 -11.40 45.40 15.17
C GLU A 7 -11.59 44.36 14.05
N TYR A 8 -11.30 44.75 12.82
CA TYR A 8 -11.33 43.84 11.67
C TYR A 8 -10.33 42.67 11.83
N LYS A 9 -9.09 42.97 12.24
CA LYS A 9 -8.09 41.91 12.53
C LYS A 9 -8.53 41.00 13.69
N LYS A 10 -9.18 41.55 14.72
CA LYS A 10 -9.72 40.77 15.83
C LYS A 10 -10.88 39.87 15.38
N TYR A 11 -11.76 40.40 14.54
CA TYR A 11 -12.89 39.68 13.95
C TYR A 11 -12.40 38.51 13.10
N ILE A 12 -11.47 38.74 12.14
CA ILE A 12 -10.87 37.67 11.33
C ILE A 12 -10.18 36.61 12.20
N SER A 13 -9.41 37.06 13.22
CA SER A 13 -8.72 36.12 14.13
C SER A 13 -9.70 35.25 14.94
N MET A 14 -10.86 35.79 15.28
CA MET A 14 -11.91 35.04 15.99
C MET A 14 -12.51 33.99 15.08
N HIS A 15 -12.93 34.36 13.88
CA HIS A 15 -13.50 33.39 12.91
C HIS A 15 -12.51 32.31 12.44
N GLN A 16 -11.24 32.66 12.26
CA GLN A 16 -10.18 31.68 11.98
C GLN A 16 -10.00 30.69 13.13
N LYS A 17 -10.11 31.11 14.38
CA LYS A 17 -10.03 30.19 15.53
C LYS A 17 -11.25 29.30 15.62
N GLU A 18 -12.45 29.81 15.35
CA GLU A 18 -13.68 29.02 15.31
C GLU A 18 -13.62 27.97 14.21
N PHE A 19 -13.29 28.38 12.99
CA PHE A 19 -13.10 27.47 11.86
C PHE A 19 -12.07 26.36 12.16
N THR A 20 -10.92 26.75 12.73
CA THR A 20 -9.86 25.78 13.08
C THR A 20 -10.34 24.79 14.15
N LYS A 21 -11.10 25.27 15.15
CA LYS A 21 -11.67 24.44 16.22
C LYS A 21 -12.68 23.44 15.67
N GLU A 22 -13.56 23.91 14.79
CA GLU A 22 -14.56 23.08 14.11
C GLU A 22 -13.90 22.05 13.19
N LEU A 23 -12.94 22.46 12.39
CA LEU A 23 -12.13 21.59 11.55
C LEU A 23 -11.49 20.45 12.36
N HIS A 24 -10.86 20.77 13.49
CA HIS A 24 -10.22 19.76 14.34
C HIS A 24 -11.24 18.81 14.97
N LYS A 25 -12.43 19.32 15.34
CA LYS A 25 -13.53 18.50 15.85
C LYS A 25 -14.00 17.52 14.77
N ASN A 26 -14.32 18.03 13.59
CA ASN A 26 -14.78 17.22 12.45
C ASN A 26 -13.72 16.16 12.04
N LEU A 27 -12.44 16.51 12.02
CA LEU A 27 -11.39 15.54 11.73
C LEU A 27 -11.28 14.43 12.77
N ARG A 28 -11.56 14.69 14.07
CA ARG A 28 -11.57 13.65 15.11
C ARG A 28 -12.79 12.73 15.01
N GLU A 29 -13.96 13.29 14.72
CA GLU A 29 -15.21 12.54 14.63
C GLU A 29 -15.27 11.67 13.37
N LEU A 30 -14.91 12.24 12.22
CA LEU A 30 -14.94 11.54 10.92
C LEU A 30 -13.83 10.49 10.75
N HIS A 31 -12.78 10.60 11.55
CA HIS A 31 -11.61 9.73 11.47
C HIS A 31 -11.93 8.22 11.48
N ARG A 32 -12.88 7.79 12.32
CA ARG A 32 -13.20 6.37 12.51
C ARG A 32 -14.37 5.90 11.65
N HIS A 33 -15.36 6.75 11.44
CA HIS A 33 -16.65 6.36 10.90
C HIS A 33 -16.89 6.79 9.45
N HIS A 34 -16.26 7.88 9.00
CA HIS A 34 -16.48 8.47 7.67
C HIS A 34 -15.18 8.80 6.93
N PRO A 35 -14.38 7.79 6.50
CA PRO A 35 -13.07 8.04 5.87
C PRO A 35 -13.15 8.92 4.61
N LYS A 36 -14.21 8.79 3.79
CA LYS A 36 -14.37 9.59 2.57
C LYS A 36 -14.55 11.08 2.88
N GLU A 37 -15.36 11.42 3.86
CA GLU A 37 -15.60 12.80 4.29
C GLU A 37 -14.35 13.42 4.92
N TYR A 38 -13.64 12.65 5.75
CA TYR A 38 -12.35 13.02 6.30
C TYR A 38 -11.35 13.47 5.22
N TRP A 39 -11.20 12.68 4.15
CA TRP A 39 -10.33 13.02 3.03
C TRP A 39 -10.84 14.20 2.19
N ASN A 40 -12.15 14.37 2.05
CA ASN A 40 -12.74 15.49 1.32
C ASN A 40 -12.48 16.82 2.04
N ILE A 41 -12.60 16.85 3.37
CA ILE A 41 -12.25 18.03 4.16
C ILE A 41 -10.79 18.40 3.95
N LEU A 42 -9.87 17.46 4.06
CA LEU A 42 -8.44 17.70 3.87
C LEU A 42 -8.11 18.18 2.45
N LYS A 43 -8.79 17.67 1.43
CA LYS A 43 -8.61 18.11 0.03
C LYS A 43 -9.12 19.55 -0.19
N LYS A 44 -10.26 19.89 0.40
CA LYS A 44 -10.80 21.27 0.34
C LYS A 44 -9.83 22.30 0.98
N CYS A 45 -9.17 21.92 2.06
CA CYS A 45 -8.17 22.75 2.73
C CYS A 45 -6.84 22.86 1.97
N ASP A 46 -6.57 21.99 0.98
CA ASP A 46 -5.29 21.98 0.26
C ASP A 46 -5.07 23.17 -0.68
N GLY A 47 -6.15 23.78 -1.16
CA GLY A 47 -6.08 24.90 -2.13
C GLY A 47 -5.28 24.58 -3.40
N THR A 48 -4.79 23.34 -3.56
CA THR A 48 -4.01 22.94 -4.73
C THR A 48 -4.93 22.83 -5.94
N LYS A 49 -4.87 23.80 -6.83
CA LYS A 49 -5.42 23.70 -8.18
C LYS A 49 -4.78 22.45 -8.82
N LYS A 50 -5.61 21.56 -9.38
CA LYS A 50 -5.11 20.49 -10.24
C LYS A 50 -4.25 21.13 -11.31
N SER A 51 -2.98 20.73 -11.43
CA SER A 51 -2.13 21.19 -12.52
C SER A 51 -2.76 20.78 -13.84
N GLU A 52 -3.01 21.71 -14.70
CA GLU A 52 -3.54 21.46 -16.04
C GLU A 52 -2.51 20.69 -16.86
N PRO A 53 -2.96 19.76 -17.72
CA PRO A 53 -2.07 19.11 -18.68
C PRO A 53 -1.40 20.18 -19.56
N LYS A 54 -0.10 20.03 -19.78
CA LYS A 54 0.68 20.97 -20.60
C LYS A 54 0.78 20.57 -22.07
N VAL A 55 0.10 19.50 -22.45
CA VAL A 55 -0.03 18.98 -23.82
C VAL A 55 -1.33 19.49 -24.41
N SER A 56 -1.33 19.87 -25.68
CA SER A 56 -2.53 20.35 -26.38
C SER A 56 -3.53 19.21 -26.66
N MET A 57 -4.80 19.58 -26.90
CA MET A 57 -5.85 18.60 -27.23
C MET A 57 -5.51 17.83 -28.50
N SER A 58 -5.02 18.50 -29.55
CA SER A 58 -4.65 17.87 -30.82
C SER A 58 -3.50 16.88 -30.69
N GLU A 59 -2.50 17.19 -29.86
CA GLU A 59 -1.40 16.27 -29.56
C GLU A 59 -1.90 15.03 -28.81
N PHE A 60 -2.80 15.18 -27.83
CA PHE A 60 -3.41 14.05 -27.15
C PHE A 60 -4.29 13.22 -28.09
N GLU A 61 -5.11 13.85 -28.91
CA GLU A 61 -5.95 13.16 -29.91
C GLU A 61 -5.07 12.29 -30.82
N ASN A 62 -4.06 12.89 -31.44
CA ASN A 62 -3.12 12.19 -32.32
C ASN A 62 -2.41 11.06 -31.61
N HIS A 63 -1.94 11.30 -30.38
CA HIS A 63 -1.25 10.28 -29.58
C HIS A 63 -2.16 9.07 -29.29
N PHE A 64 -3.38 9.29 -28.79
CA PHE A 64 -4.30 8.20 -28.46
C PHE A 64 -4.90 7.55 -29.71
N LYS A 65 -5.11 8.28 -30.79
CA LYS A 65 -5.52 7.74 -32.08
C LYS A 65 -4.47 6.75 -32.61
N ASN A 66 -3.20 7.16 -32.67
CA ASN A 66 -2.10 6.32 -33.13
C ASN A 66 -1.88 5.08 -32.21
N LEU A 67 -2.24 5.16 -30.93
CA LEU A 67 -2.17 4.02 -30.00
C LEU A 67 -3.24 2.96 -30.25
N ASN A 68 -4.41 3.37 -30.76
CA ASN A 68 -5.58 2.51 -30.89
C ASN A 68 -5.83 2.07 -32.36
N GLN A 69 -4.92 2.44 -33.27
CA GLN A 69 -5.00 2.07 -34.69
C GLN A 69 -3.77 1.22 -35.05
N THR A 70 -3.97 0.17 -35.83
CA THR A 70 -2.89 -0.61 -36.44
C THR A 70 -2.18 0.20 -37.50
N ASP A 71 -0.86 0.37 -37.39
CA ASP A 71 -0.03 0.65 -38.54
C ASP A 71 0.05 -0.63 -39.37
N ASN A 72 -0.53 -0.60 -40.59
CA ASN A 72 -0.51 -1.69 -41.57
C ASN A 72 0.91 -2.03 -42.09
N THR A 73 1.95 -1.46 -41.50
CA THR A 73 3.34 -1.54 -42.01
C THR A 73 4.21 -2.55 -41.27
N ASN A 74 3.77 -3.12 -40.12
CA ASN A 74 4.55 -4.13 -39.44
C ASN A 74 4.04 -5.54 -39.77
N ASN A 75 4.92 -6.37 -40.29
CA ASN A 75 4.79 -7.83 -40.58
C ASN A 75 4.40 -8.67 -39.35
N THR A 76 3.30 -8.36 -38.67
CA THR A 76 2.66 -9.29 -37.76
C THR A 76 1.89 -10.31 -38.57
N GLN A 77 2.07 -11.61 -38.30
CA GLN A 77 1.22 -12.64 -38.86
C GLN A 77 -0.23 -12.19 -38.70
N THR A 78 -0.92 -12.01 -39.82
CA THR A 78 -2.35 -11.66 -39.81
C THR A 78 -3.08 -12.87 -39.27
N HIS A 79 -3.50 -12.78 -37.99
CA HIS A 79 -4.44 -13.75 -37.45
C HIS A 79 -5.79 -13.46 -38.11
N ASP A 80 -6.17 -14.30 -39.06
CA ASP A 80 -7.49 -14.25 -39.66
C ASP A 80 -8.47 -14.90 -38.67
N PHE A 81 -9.37 -14.09 -38.16
CA PHE A 81 -10.47 -14.54 -37.35
C PHE A 81 -11.75 -14.52 -38.18
N ASP A 82 -12.39 -15.68 -38.27
CA ASP A 82 -13.71 -15.77 -38.91
C ASP A 82 -14.82 -15.49 -37.88
N PRO A 83 -15.54 -14.34 -37.99
CA PRO A 83 -16.67 -14.06 -37.12
C PRO A 83 -17.78 -15.13 -37.19
N GLY A 84 -17.82 -15.95 -38.25
CA GLY A 84 -18.72 -17.08 -38.38
C GLY A 84 -18.45 -18.22 -37.40
N SER A 85 -17.24 -18.27 -36.81
CA SER A 85 -16.89 -19.22 -35.75
C SER A 85 -17.58 -18.92 -34.41
N ILE A 86 -18.17 -17.73 -34.26
CA ILE A 86 -19.02 -17.41 -33.11
C ILE A 86 -20.38 -18.04 -33.33
N ASP A 87 -20.67 -19.13 -32.59
CA ASP A 87 -21.94 -19.83 -32.68
C ASP A 87 -22.91 -19.41 -31.54
N PRO A 88 -23.90 -18.54 -31.84
CA PRO A 88 -24.86 -18.06 -30.84
C PRO A 88 -25.76 -19.17 -30.28
N SER A 89 -25.81 -20.34 -30.92
CA SER A 89 -26.61 -21.50 -30.48
C SER A 89 -25.93 -22.28 -29.36
N THR A 90 -24.65 -22.01 -29.06
CA THR A 90 -23.90 -22.68 -28.00
C THR A 90 -24.60 -22.52 -26.65
N ILE A 91 -25.02 -23.66 -26.10
CA ILE A 91 -25.70 -23.72 -24.80
C ILE A 91 -24.65 -23.84 -23.70
N GLN A 92 -24.41 -22.74 -23.02
CA GLN A 92 -23.56 -22.67 -21.84
C GLN A 92 -24.25 -21.81 -20.78
N GLU A 93 -23.99 -22.11 -19.52
CA GLU A 93 -24.65 -21.47 -18.38
C GLU A 93 -24.50 -19.94 -18.39
N PHE A 94 -23.32 -19.43 -18.79
CA PHE A 94 -23.07 -17.98 -18.89
C PHE A 94 -23.83 -17.29 -20.05
N ASN A 95 -24.40 -18.05 -21.00
CA ASN A 95 -25.21 -17.54 -22.12
C ASN A 95 -26.72 -17.43 -21.79
N LEU A 96 -27.15 -17.85 -20.59
CA LEU A 96 -28.53 -17.75 -20.14
C LEU A 96 -28.95 -16.28 -19.94
N ASP A 97 -30.27 -16.04 -20.04
CA ASP A 97 -30.83 -14.72 -19.77
C ASP A 97 -30.49 -14.23 -18.34
N PHE A 98 -30.26 -12.93 -18.19
CA PHE A 98 -30.01 -12.33 -16.87
C PHE A 98 -31.31 -12.31 -16.04
N THR A 99 -31.17 -12.57 -14.72
CA THR A 99 -32.29 -12.50 -13.78
C THR A 99 -32.33 -11.15 -13.05
N ILE A 100 -33.49 -10.83 -12.48
CA ILE A 100 -33.67 -9.59 -11.71
C ILE A 100 -32.79 -9.62 -10.46
N GLU A 101 -32.68 -10.76 -9.79
CA GLU A 101 -31.88 -10.95 -8.58
C GLU A 101 -30.39 -10.71 -8.86
N GLU A 102 -29.88 -11.26 -9.97
CA GLU A 102 -28.49 -11.10 -10.40
C GLU A 102 -28.17 -9.62 -10.65
N ILE A 103 -28.99 -8.92 -11.42
CA ILE A 103 -28.76 -7.52 -11.75
C ILE A 103 -28.94 -6.61 -10.52
N THR A 104 -29.92 -6.89 -9.66
CA THR A 104 -30.13 -6.16 -8.39
C THR A 104 -28.88 -6.28 -7.50
N LYS A 105 -28.33 -7.47 -7.37
CA LYS A 105 -27.07 -7.67 -6.64
C LYS A 105 -25.92 -6.84 -7.24
N ASN A 106 -25.74 -6.90 -8.55
CA ASN A 106 -24.68 -6.17 -9.23
C ASN A 106 -24.85 -4.64 -9.11
N ILE A 107 -26.09 -4.14 -9.10
CA ILE A 107 -26.40 -2.73 -8.83
C ILE A 107 -26.01 -2.34 -7.40
N SER A 108 -26.27 -3.19 -6.41
CA SER A 108 -25.90 -2.91 -5.01
C SER A 108 -24.39 -2.71 -4.83
N ASP A 109 -23.59 -3.43 -5.61
CA ASP A 109 -22.13 -3.43 -5.56
C ASP A 109 -21.47 -2.24 -6.30
N LEU A 110 -22.24 -1.47 -7.06
CA LEU A 110 -21.74 -0.27 -7.73
C LEU A 110 -21.20 0.75 -6.73
N ASN A 111 -20.07 1.35 -7.05
CA ASN A 111 -19.46 2.37 -6.21
C ASN A 111 -20.01 3.78 -6.53
N ASN A 112 -20.38 4.54 -5.51
CA ASN A 112 -20.77 5.94 -5.63
C ASN A 112 -19.58 6.85 -5.99
N ASN A 113 -19.86 8.06 -6.49
CA ASN A 113 -18.89 9.09 -6.88
C ASN A 113 -17.90 8.62 -7.96
N LYS A 114 -18.38 7.80 -8.90
CA LYS A 114 -17.65 7.47 -10.14
C LYS A 114 -18.02 8.45 -11.25
N SER A 115 -17.05 8.70 -12.14
CA SER A 115 -17.29 9.55 -13.31
C SER A 115 -18.22 8.85 -14.30
N GLU A 116 -19.17 9.59 -14.84
CA GLU A 116 -20.07 9.19 -15.93
C GLU A 116 -19.37 9.13 -17.29
N GLY A 117 -19.97 8.41 -18.21
CA GLY A 117 -19.66 8.43 -19.64
C GLY A 117 -20.23 9.64 -20.37
N LEU A 118 -20.36 9.53 -21.71
CA LEU A 118 -20.97 10.56 -22.54
C LEU A 118 -22.48 10.71 -22.33
N ASP A 119 -23.12 9.67 -21.82
CA ASP A 119 -24.55 9.61 -21.47
C ASP A 119 -24.93 10.34 -20.18
N PHE A 120 -23.95 10.83 -19.43
CA PHE A 120 -24.12 11.51 -18.12
C PHE A 120 -24.90 10.70 -17.08
N VAL A 121 -25.07 9.38 -17.26
CA VAL A 121 -25.70 8.49 -16.29
C VAL A 121 -24.70 8.15 -15.19
N LYS A 122 -25.08 8.43 -13.93
CA LYS A 122 -24.26 8.13 -12.75
C LYS A 122 -24.69 6.83 -12.06
N ASN A 123 -23.76 6.15 -11.40
CA ASN A 123 -24.07 4.97 -10.61
C ASN A 123 -25.15 5.22 -9.55
N GLU A 124 -25.18 6.42 -8.98
CA GLU A 124 -26.18 6.83 -7.98
C GLU A 124 -27.62 6.82 -8.54
N TYR A 125 -27.80 7.16 -9.83
CA TYR A 125 -29.12 7.10 -10.47
C TYR A 125 -29.57 5.65 -10.61
N ILE A 126 -28.67 4.75 -11.03
CA ILE A 126 -28.94 3.32 -11.18
C ILE A 126 -29.22 2.67 -9.82
N LYS A 127 -28.46 3.03 -8.76
CA LYS A 127 -28.64 2.48 -7.41
C LYS A 127 -29.93 2.88 -6.72
N ASN A 128 -30.44 4.05 -7.04
CA ASN A 128 -31.64 4.60 -6.41
C ASN A 128 -32.88 4.56 -7.33
N CYS A 129 -32.81 3.83 -8.44
CA CYS A 129 -33.96 3.68 -9.33
C CYS A 129 -35.04 2.76 -8.73
N PRO A 130 -36.32 2.95 -9.10
CA PRO A 130 -37.39 2.06 -8.69
C PRO A 130 -37.22 0.63 -9.24
N PRO A 131 -37.80 -0.40 -8.59
CA PRO A 131 -37.76 -1.79 -9.06
C PRO A 131 -38.19 -1.99 -10.50
N THR A 132 -39.22 -1.23 -10.96
CA THR A 132 -39.69 -1.26 -12.34
C THR A 132 -38.62 -0.85 -13.36
N VAL A 133 -37.72 0.06 -13.00
CA VAL A 133 -36.57 0.43 -13.84
C VAL A 133 -35.54 -0.68 -13.88
N VAL A 134 -35.33 -1.40 -12.76
CA VAL A 134 -34.43 -2.58 -12.73
C VAL A 134 -34.96 -3.66 -13.68
N GLU A 135 -36.26 -3.92 -13.69
CA GLU A 135 -36.88 -4.86 -14.64
C GLU A 135 -36.66 -4.44 -16.10
N LEU A 136 -36.77 -3.13 -16.40
CA LEU A 136 -36.44 -2.61 -17.74
C LEU A 136 -34.98 -2.80 -18.10
N ILE A 137 -34.06 -2.56 -17.16
CA ILE A 137 -32.61 -2.81 -17.36
C ILE A 137 -32.38 -4.29 -17.69
N VAL A 138 -33.00 -5.22 -16.97
CA VAL A 138 -32.90 -6.66 -17.24
C VAL A 138 -33.43 -7.01 -18.63
N LYS A 139 -34.58 -6.46 -19.03
CA LYS A 139 -35.14 -6.66 -20.37
C LYS A 139 -34.20 -6.14 -21.45
N ILE A 140 -33.59 -4.96 -21.28
CA ILE A 140 -32.61 -4.39 -22.21
C ILE A 140 -31.37 -5.29 -22.29
N PHE A 141 -30.84 -5.75 -21.15
CA PHE A 141 -29.67 -6.62 -21.12
C PHE A 141 -29.93 -7.94 -21.84
N ASN A 142 -31.11 -8.54 -21.63
CA ASN A 142 -31.51 -9.77 -22.33
C ASN A 142 -31.77 -9.54 -23.83
N LEU A 143 -32.29 -8.40 -24.22
CA LEU A 143 -32.42 -8.03 -25.62
C LEU A 143 -31.05 -7.91 -26.30
N ILE A 144 -30.08 -7.22 -25.65
CA ILE A 144 -28.69 -7.12 -26.12
C ILE A 144 -28.08 -8.52 -26.27
N LEU A 145 -28.27 -9.39 -25.26
CA LEU A 145 -27.75 -10.76 -25.28
C LEU A 145 -28.33 -11.59 -26.45
N ARG A 146 -29.61 -11.44 -26.77
CA ARG A 146 -30.27 -12.16 -27.86
C ARG A 146 -29.93 -11.63 -29.24
N THR A 147 -29.85 -10.30 -29.39
CA THR A 147 -29.62 -9.65 -30.69
C THR A 147 -28.14 -9.48 -31.04
N GLY A 148 -27.28 -9.42 -30.03
CA GLY A 148 -25.89 -9.04 -30.19
C GLY A 148 -25.68 -7.54 -30.41
N HIS A 149 -26.73 -6.71 -30.45
CA HIS A 149 -26.65 -5.28 -30.68
C HIS A 149 -26.50 -4.52 -29.39
N VAL A 150 -25.49 -3.67 -29.30
CA VAL A 150 -25.17 -2.87 -28.15
C VAL A 150 -25.48 -1.40 -28.44
N PRO A 151 -26.06 -0.63 -27.49
CA PRO A 151 -26.27 0.79 -27.67
C PRO A 151 -24.97 1.51 -28.03
N TYR A 152 -25.03 2.41 -29.02
CA TYR A 152 -23.88 3.12 -29.56
C TYR A 152 -23.05 3.81 -28.46
N ASP A 153 -23.69 4.48 -27.50
CA ASP A 153 -23.03 5.21 -26.42
C ASP A 153 -22.19 4.31 -25.49
N TRP A 154 -22.50 3.00 -25.43
CA TRP A 154 -21.71 2.04 -24.65
C TRP A 154 -20.42 1.63 -25.35
N SER A 155 -20.38 1.76 -26.69
CA SER A 155 -19.20 1.49 -27.49
C SER A 155 -18.25 2.70 -27.55
N VAL A 156 -18.70 3.90 -27.15
CA VAL A 156 -17.87 5.13 -27.16
C VAL A 156 -17.17 5.33 -25.82
N GLY A 157 -15.85 5.46 -25.86
CA GLY A 157 -14.98 5.73 -24.73
C GLY A 157 -14.53 7.18 -24.66
N LEU A 158 -14.58 7.79 -23.47
CA LEU A 158 -14.08 9.13 -23.21
C LEU A 158 -12.72 9.04 -22.49
N ILE A 159 -11.62 9.23 -23.22
CA ILE A 159 -10.25 9.12 -22.69
C ILE A 159 -9.89 10.39 -21.92
N VAL A 160 -9.56 10.24 -20.64
CA VAL A 160 -9.05 11.31 -19.77
C VAL A 160 -7.56 11.09 -19.56
N PRO A 161 -6.67 11.99 -20.05
CA PRO A 161 -5.23 11.88 -19.84
C PRO A 161 -4.85 12.18 -18.39
N ILE A 162 -4.15 11.26 -17.73
CA ILE A 162 -3.63 11.43 -16.35
C ILE A 162 -2.12 11.35 -16.38
N PHE A 163 -1.44 12.41 -15.93
CA PHE A 163 0.02 12.47 -15.90
C PHE A 163 0.61 11.41 -14.94
N LYS A 164 1.56 10.61 -15.43
CA LYS A 164 2.23 9.53 -14.66
C LYS A 164 3.18 10.06 -13.58
N LYS A 165 3.34 11.39 -13.47
CA LYS A 165 4.29 12.07 -12.58
C LYS A 165 5.76 11.63 -12.78
N LYS A 166 6.09 11.15 -13.95
CA LYS A 166 7.44 10.80 -14.41
C LYS A 166 7.64 11.36 -15.83
N GLY A 167 8.86 11.78 -16.15
CA GLY A 167 9.19 12.37 -17.44
C GLY A 167 8.68 13.80 -17.63
N SER A 168 8.75 14.31 -18.86
CA SER A 168 8.28 15.64 -19.22
C SER A 168 6.76 15.74 -19.22
N PRO A 169 6.15 16.77 -18.60
CA PRO A 169 4.70 16.98 -18.67
C PRO A 169 4.23 17.49 -20.03
N PHE A 170 5.13 17.78 -20.97
CA PHE A 170 4.85 18.17 -22.36
C PHE A 170 4.82 16.99 -23.33
N ASP A 171 5.20 15.79 -22.89
CA ASP A 171 5.17 14.58 -23.71
C ASP A 171 3.90 13.77 -23.42
N PRO A 172 2.99 13.57 -24.40
CA PRO A 172 1.77 12.81 -24.24
C PRO A 172 2.02 11.34 -23.86
N GLY A 173 3.17 10.77 -24.19
CA GLY A 173 3.60 9.42 -23.77
C GLY A 173 3.74 9.25 -22.26
N ASN A 174 3.93 10.35 -21.52
CA ASN A 174 4.01 10.36 -20.05
C ASN A 174 2.63 10.48 -19.39
N TYR A 175 1.55 10.38 -20.14
CA TYR A 175 0.18 10.32 -19.64
C TYR A 175 -0.39 8.91 -19.80
N ARG A 176 -1.28 8.53 -18.88
CA ARG A 176 -2.10 7.32 -18.98
C ARG A 176 -3.50 7.73 -19.40
N GLY A 177 -4.02 7.15 -20.47
CA GLY A 177 -5.41 7.34 -20.89
C GLY A 177 -6.34 6.49 -20.03
N ILE A 178 -7.19 7.11 -19.21
CA ILE A 178 -8.25 6.39 -18.52
C ILE A 178 -9.54 6.58 -19.29
N THR A 179 -10.13 5.49 -19.77
CA THR A 179 -11.36 5.52 -20.55
C THR A 179 -12.58 5.52 -19.63
N LEU A 180 -13.37 6.57 -19.69
CA LEU A 180 -14.68 6.65 -19.05
C LEU A 180 -15.71 6.09 -20.02
N LEU A 181 -16.53 5.15 -19.56
CA LEU A 181 -17.58 4.49 -20.33
C LEU A 181 -18.93 4.73 -19.64
N SER A 182 -20.04 4.53 -20.36
CA SER A 182 -21.39 4.53 -19.81
C SER A 182 -21.48 3.69 -18.54
N CYS A 183 -22.07 4.23 -17.47
CA CYS A 183 -22.26 3.48 -16.22
C CYS A 183 -23.21 2.28 -16.41
N LEU A 184 -24.22 2.42 -17.28
CA LEU A 184 -25.13 1.33 -17.62
C LEU A 184 -24.41 0.25 -18.44
N GLY A 185 -23.61 0.66 -19.42
CA GLY A 185 -22.74 -0.24 -20.17
C GLY A 185 -21.72 -0.97 -19.26
N LYS A 186 -21.17 -0.29 -18.27
CA LYS A 186 -20.30 -0.92 -17.26
C LYS A 186 -21.04 -1.90 -16.36
N LEU A 187 -22.29 -1.66 -16.00
CA LEU A 187 -23.11 -2.63 -15.26
C LEU A 187 -23.33 -3.89 -16.09
N PHE A 188 -23.62 -3.74 -17.39
CA PHE A 188 -23.74 -4.87 -18.32
C PHE A 188 -22.44 -5.67 -18.39
N THR A 189 -21.30 -5.01 -18.68
CA THR A 189 -20.00 -5.69 -18.78
C THR A 189 -19.51 -6.25 -17.44
N LEU A 190 -19.91 -5.66 -16.30
CA LEU A 190 -19.68 -6.25 -14.98
C LEU A 190 -20.43 -7.57 -14.81
N SER A 191 -21.72 -7.61 -15.21
CA SER A 191 -22.54 -8.82 -15.12
C SER A 191 -21.99 -9.93 -16.01
N VAL A 192 -21.59 -9.61 -17.22
CA VAL A 192 -20.89 -10.53 -18.14
C VAL A 192 -19.56 -11.02 -17.54
N ASN A 193 -18.76 -10.11 -16.98
CA ASN A 193 -17.46 -10.44 -16.39
C ASN A 193 -17.59 -11.40 -15.21
N ILE A 194 -18.60 -11.22 -14.35
CA ILE A 194 -18.86 -12.11 -13.21
C ILE A 194 -19.11 -13.54 -13.72
N ARG A 195 -19.98 -13.70 -14.71
CA ARG A 195 -20.30 -15.01 -15.30
C ARG A 195 -19.09 -15.66 -15.96
N LEU A 196 -18.34 -14.91 -16.77
CA LEU A 196 -17.14 -15.43 -17.45
C LEU A 196 -16.02 -15.74 -16.47
N THR A 197 -15.84 -14.93 -15.41
CA THR A 197 -14.84 -15.20 -14.36
C THR A 197 -15.20 -16.46 -13.58
N GLN A 198 -16.49 -16.68 -13.29
CA GLN A 198 -16.95 -17.91 -12.64
C GLN A 198 -16.72 -19.13 -13.52
N PHE A 199 -17.05 -19.05 -14.82
CA PHE A 199 -16.77 -20.10 -15.78
C PHE A 199 -15.26 -20.40 -15.88
N ALA A 200 -14.44 -19.37 -16.09
CA ALA A 200 -12.99 -19.51 -16.19
C ALA A 200 -12.37 -20.13 -14.92
N THR A 201 -12.92 -19.80 -13.75
CA THR A 201 -12.46 -20.35 -12.47
C THR A 201 -12.88 -21.83 -12.33
N ASN A 202 -14.11 -22.18 -12.68
CA ASN A 202 -14.64 -23.53 -12.57
C ASN A 202 -13.96 -24.50 -13.55
N GLN A 203 -13.60 -24.00 -14.74
CA GLN A 203 -12.89 -24.79 -15.76
C GLN A 203 -11.37 -24.77 -15.60
N GLY A 204 -10.84 -24.02 -14.63
CA GLY A 204 -9.39 -23.90 -14.43
C GLY A 204 -8.66 -23.23 -15.60
N ILE A 205 -9.35 -22.37 -16.38
CA ILE A 205 -8.79 -21.74 -17.59
C ILE A 205 -7.57 -20.90 -17.25
N ILE A 206 -7.62 -20.10 -16.17
CA ILE A 206 -6.50 -19.24 -15.79
C ILE A 206 -5.58 -19.99 -14.85
N GLY A 207 -4.35 -20.23 -15.26
CA GLY A 207 -3.32 -20.92 -14.50
C GLY A 207 -2.94 -20.20 -13.20
N GLU A 208 -2.29 -20.91 -12.29
CA GLU A 208 -1.92 -20.38 -10.97
C GLU A 208 -0.74 -19.39 -11.03
N GLU A 209 0.03 -19.41 -12.12
CA GLU A 209 1.08 -18.45 -12.45
C GLU A 209 0.53 -17.03 -12.69
N GLN A 210 -0.74 -16.87 -13.11
CA GLN A 210 -1.40 -15.58 -13.29
C GLN A 210 -2.20 -15.21 -12.06
N ALA A 211 -1.66 -14.30 -11.24
CA ALA A 211 -2.31 -13.84 -10.01
C ALA A 211 -3.08 -12.52 -10.16
N ALA A 212 -2.88 -11.79 -11.25
CA ALA A 212 -3.53 -10.49 -11.41
C ALA A 212 -5.04 -10.62 -11.61
N PHE A 213 -5.79 -9.67 -11.04
CA PHE A 213 -7.24 -9.52 -11.18
C PHE A 213 -8.09 -10.72 -10.70
N ARG A 214 -7.49 -11.66 -9.98
CA ARG A 214 -8.18 -12.81 -9.38
C ARG A 214 -8.56 -12.52 -7.93
N GLU A 215 -9.77 -12.91 -7.55
CA GLU A 215 -10.25 -12.77 -6.18
C GLU A 215 -9.40 -13.62 -5.21
N GLY A 216 -9.02 -13.03 -4.08
CA GLY A 216 -8.17 -13.70 -3.09
C GLY A 216 -6.68 -13.66 -3.38
N TYR A 217 -6.25 -13.19 -4.57
CA TYR A 217 -4.83 -13.02 -4.94
C TYR A 217 -4.34 -11.60 -4.69
N SER A 218 -3.04 -11.42 -4.61
CA SER A 218 -2.40 -10.11 -4.43
C SER A 218 -0.96 -10.13 -4.95
N THR A 219 -0.39 -8.94 -5.19
CA THR A 219 1.03 -8.79 -5.53
C THR A 219 1.96 -9.47 -4.52
N MET A 220 1.53 -9.57 -3.25
CA MET A 220 2.32 -10.21 -2.19
C MET A 220 2.45 -11.72 -2.37
N ASP A 221 1.50 -12.37 -3.02
CA ASP A 221 1.55 -13.82 -3.27
C ASP A 221 2.78 -14.17 -4.14
N HIS A 222 2.95 -13.47 -5.27
CA HIS A 222 4.11 -13.68 -6.16
C HIS A 222 5.42 -13.17 -5.56
N ALA A 223 5.38 -12.01 -4.87
CA ALA A 223 6.57 -11.50 -4.18
C ALA A 223 7.07 -12.48 -3.09
N PHE A 224 6.15 -13.16 -2.40
CA PHE A 224 6.48 -14.18 -1.41
C PHE A 224 7.09 -15.42 -2.07
N VAL A 225 6.49 -15.93 -3.14
CA VAL A 225 7.00 -17.09 -3.89
C VAL A 225 8.43 -16.80 -4.37
N LEU A 226 8.65 -15.66 -5.01
CA LEU A 226 9.97 -15.25 -5.48
C LEU A 226 10.98 -15.12 -4.33
N ASN A 227 10.58 -14.53 -3.21
CA ASN A 227 11.47 -14.42 -2.03
C ASN A 227 11.93 -15.79 -1.52
N GLU A 228 10.99 -16.72 -1.38
CA GLU A 228 11.31 -18.04 -0.84
C GLU A 228 12.14 -18.88 -1.84
N LEU A 229 11.84 -18.78 -3.15
CA LEU A 229 12.70 -19.40 -4.17
C LEU A 229 14.13 -18.86 -4.09
N ILE A 230 14.31 -17.54 -4.09
CA ILE A 230 15.66 -16.93 -3.96
C ILE A 230 16.35 -17.47 -2.70
N ASN A 231 15.68 -17.48 -1.56
CA ASN A 231 16.29 -17.92 -0.29
C ASN A 231 16.67 -19.41 -0.31
N ILE A 232 15.84 -20.28 -0.91
CA ILE A 232 16.12 -21.73 -1.05
C ILE A 232 17.35 -21.94 -1.94
N TYR A 233 17.43 -21.26 -3.11
CA TYR A 233 18.59 -21.37 -4.01
C TYR A 233 19.87 -20.87 -3.36
N LEU A 234 19.81 -19.71 -2.71
CA LEU A 234 20.95 -19.15 -2.00
C LEU A 234 21.39 -20.03 -0.82
N HIS A 235 20.46 -20.67 -0.11
CA HIS A 235 20.78 -21.62 0.97
C HIS A 235 21.62 -22.78 0.43
N ASN A 236 21.24 -23.33 -0.70
CA ASN A 236 21.89 -24.47 -1.36
C ASN A 236 23.14 -24.10 -2.17
N ASN A 237 23.65 -22.85 -2.05
CA ASN A 237 24.77 -22.32 -2.85
C ASN A 237 24.53 -22.35 -4.37
N LYS A 238 23.27 -22.45 -4.80
CA LYS A 238 22.88 -22.41 -6.21
C LYS A 238 22.56 -21.00 -6.65
N ARG A 239 22.63 -20.74 -7.95
CA ARG A 239 22.18 -19.47 -8.55
C ARG A 239 20.78 -19.64 -9.09
N LEU A 240 19.98 -18.58 -9.05
CA LEU A 240 18.71 -18.48 -9.74
C LEU A 240 18.79 -17.32 -10.73
N TYR A 241 18.46 -17.57 -11.97
CA TYR A 241 18.47 -16.58 -13.05
C TYR A 241 17.03 -16.14 -13.30
N GLY A 242 16.74 -14.85 -13.14
CA GLY A 242 15.40 -14.31 -13.36
C GLY A 242 15.40 -13.21 -14.40
N CYS A 243 14.56 -13.33 -15.43
CA CYS A 243 14.31 -12.27 -16.41
C CYS A 243 12.95 -11.64 -16.14
N PHE A 244 12.97 -10.35 -15.85
CA PHE A 244 11.77 -9.54 -15.67
C PHE A 244 11.42 -8.87 -16.98
N ILE A 245 10.29 -9.24 -17.56
CA ILE A 245 9.84 -8.81 -18.89
C ILE A 245 8.74 -7.78 -18.73
N ASP A 246 8.93 -6.59 -19.35
CA ASP A 246 7.93 -5.51 -19.45
C ASP A 246 7.48 -5.39 -20.91
N TYR A 247 6.19 -5.49 -21.16
CA TYR A 247 5.66 -5.31 -22.51
C TYR A 247 5.37 -3.83 -22.81
N LYS A 248 5.51 -3.43 -24.06
CA LYS A 248 5.15 -2.08 -24.48
C LYS A 248 3.64 -1.96 -24.58
N LYS A 249 3.00 -1.27 -23.62
CA LYS A 249 1.56 -0.97 -23.65
C LYS A 249 0.69 -2.21 -23.90
N ALA A 250 0.97 -3.30 -23.19
CA ALA A 250 0.41 -4.62 -23.38
C ALA A 250 -1.13 -4.61 -23.62
N PHE A 251 -1.88 -3.88 -22.81
CA PHE A 251 -3.33 -3.77 -22.95
C PHE A 251 -3.79 -3.04 -24.24
N ASP A 252 -3.00 -2.07 -24.69
CA ASP A 252 -3.38 -1.22 -25.83
C ASP A 252 -3.00 -1.85 -27.18
N THR A 253 -2.11 -2.87 -27.19
CA THR A 253 -1.52 -3.44 -28.42
C THR A 253 -1.95 -4.87 -28.72
N ILE A 254 -2.90 -5.46 -27.98
CA ILE A 254 -3.42 -6.80 -28.26
C ILE A 254 -4.06 -6.84 -29.65
N ASN A 255 -3.67 -7.83 -30.44
CA ASN A 255 -4.38 -8.18 -31.66
C ASN A 255 -5.73 -8.81 -31.31
N ARG A 256 -6.84 -8.17 -31.69
CA ARG A 256 -8.19 -8.64 -31.34
C ARG A 256 -8.56 -9.95 -32.01
N ASN A 257 -8.14 -10.17 -33.27
CA ASN A 257 -8.42 -11.44 -33.95
C ASN A 257 -7.77 -12.61 -33.20
N ALA A 258 -6.51 -12.44 -32.79
CA ALA A 258 -5.83 -13.42 -31.95
C ALA A 258 -6.52 -13.61 -30.60
N LEU A 259 -7.03 -12.52 -29.99
CA LEU A 259 -7.79 -12.59 -28.74
C LEU A 259 -9.06 -13.44 -28.91
N TRP A 260 -9.84 -13.19 -29.96
CA TRP A 260 -11.10 -13.94 -30.17
C TRP A 260 -10.86 -15.42 -30.45
N SER A 261 -9.83 -15.79 -31.21
CA SER A 261 -9.42 -17.17 -31.41
C SER A 261 -9.10 -17.85 -30.06
N LYS A 262 -8.29 -17.20 -29.22
CA LYS A 262 -7.96 -17.75 -27.89
C LYS A 262 -9.16 -17.84 -26.95
N VAL A 263 -10.10 -16.91 -27.03
CA VAL A 263 -11.33 -16.94 -26.23
C VAL A 263 -12.17 -18.16 -26.60
N ILE A 264 -12.30 -18.45 -27.92
CA ILE A 264 -13.02 -19.64 -28.41
C ILE A 264 -12.28 -20.93 -28.03
N GLU A 265 -10.97 -20.99 -28.23
CA GLU A 265 -10.12 -22.14 -27.87
C GLU A 265 -10.25 -22.50 -26.36
N ASN A 266 -10.47 -21.51 -25.50
CA ASN A 266 -10.74 -21.72 -24.08
C ASN A 266 -12.23 -22.04 -23.78
N GLY A 267 -13.02 -22.36 -24.78
CA GLY A 267 -14.41 -22.79 -24.62
C GLY A 267 -15.42 -21.67 -24.37
N ILE A 268 -15.05 -20.41 -24.53
CA ILE A 268 -15.97 -19.27 -24.39
C ILE A 268 -16.54 -18.94 -25.78
N ASN A 269 -17.80 -19.28 -26.00
CA ASN A 269 -18.52 -19.04 -27.25
C ASN A 269 -19.97 -18.65 -26.96
N GLY A 270 -20.76 -18.37 -27.98
CA GLY A 270 -22.19 -18.11 -27.84
C GLY A 270 -22.58 -16.64 -27.82
N LYS A 271 -23.75 -16.37 -27.24
CA LYS A 271 -24.36 -15.04 -27.23
C LYS A 271 -23.47 -13.98 -26.57
N ILE A 272 -22.85 -14.31 -25.43
CA ILE A 272 -21.98 -13.39 -24.72
C ILE A 272 -20.77 -13.01 -25.57
N LEU A 273 -20.10 -13.98 -26.21
CA LEU A 273 -18.96 -13.67 -27.06
C LEU A 273 -19.36 -12.80 -28.25
N LYS A 274 -20.53 -13.06 -28.87
CA LYS A 274 -21.06 -12.24 -29.96
C LYS A 274 -21.27 -10.77 -29.52
N VAL A 275 -21.83 -10.56 -28.34
CA VAL A 275 -22.02 -9.21 -27.80
C VAL A 275 -20.67 -8.53 -27.56
N ILE A 276 -19.72 -9.19 -26.90
CA ILE A 276 -18.39 -8.64 -26.64
C ILE A 276 -17.69 -8.30 -27.96
N TYR A 277 -17.68 -9.23 -28.92
CA TYR A 277 -17.12 -9.00 -30.26
C TYR A 277 -17.69 -7.74 -30.90
N ASN A 278 -19.03 -7.62 -30.98
CA ASN A 278 -19.69 -6.46 -31.56
C ASN A 278 -19.38 -5.14 -30.83
N MET A 279 -19.26 -5.17 -29.49
CA MET A 279 -18.84 -4.00 -28.70
C MET A 279 -17.43 -3.51 -29.06
N TYR A 280 -16.53 -4.43 -29.36
CA TYR A 280 -15.16 -4.10 -29.71
C TYR A 280 -15.02 -3.68 -31.18
N GLU A 281 -15.81 -4.25 -32.11
CA GLU A 281 -15.83 -3.85 -33.53
C GLU A 281 -16.37 -2.43 -33.72
N THR A 282 -17.39 -2.07 -32.95
CA THR A 282 -17.99 -0.71 -33.04
C THR A 282 -17.28 0.31 -32.14
N ALA A 283 -16.15 -0.08 -31.49
CA ALA A 283 -15.47 0.73 -30.50
C ALA A 283 -14.89 2.02 -31.08
N LYS A 284 -15.29 3.15 -30.47
CA LYS A 284 -14.73 4.48 -30.76
C LYS A 284 -14.29 5.15 -29.48
N SER A 285 -13.39 6.12 -29.61
CA SER A 285 -12.99 6.95 -28.47
C SER A 285 -12.86 8.41 -28.88
N CYS A 286 -12.95 9.29 -27.89
CA CYS A 286 -12.59 10.71 -27.98
C CYS A 286 -11.80 11.08 -26.73
N VAL A 287 -11.05 12.19 -26.79
CA VAL A 287 -10.24 12.66 -25.67
C VAL A 287 -10.96 13.81 -24.97
N LYS A 288 -10.97 13.80 -23.64
CA LYS A 288 -11.48 14.89 -22.79
C LYS A 288 -10.34 15.60 -22.10
N GLN A 289 -10.23 16.90 -22.33
CA GLN A 289 -9.35 17.78 -21.61
C GLN A 289 -10.14 18.97 -21.06
N GLN A 290 -10.34 19.02 -19.76
CA GLN A 290 -11.23 19.99 -19.10
C GLN A 290 -12.68 19.89 -19.61
N SER A 291 -13.19 20.97 -20.23
CA SER A 291 -14.53 21.04 -20.84
C SER A 291 -14.54 20.68 -22.34
N MET A 292 -13.37 20.53 -22.97
CA MET A 292 -13.24 20.22 -24.39
C MET A 292 -13.25 18.71 -24.63
N ILE A 293 -13.84 18.31 -25.74
CA ILE A 293 -13.86 16.92 -26.24
C ILE A 293 -13.36 16.95 -27.70
N SER A 294 -12.46 16.01 -28.02
CA SER A 294 -11.93 15.87 -29.40
C SER A 294 -12.93 15.22 -30.34
N GLY A 295 -12.55 15.09 -31.61
CA GLY A 295 -13.24 14.25 -32.58
C GLY A 295 -13.24 12.77 -32.17
N LEU A 296 -14.21 12.00 -32.69
CA LEU A 296 -14.29 10.55 -32.51
C LEU A 296 -13.30 9.86 -33.47
N PHE A 297 -12.57 8.88 -32.93
CA PHE A 297 -11.71 8.00 -33.73
C PHE A 297 -11.98 6.52 -33.42
N ALA A 298 -11.79 5.66 -34.41
CA ALA A 298 -11.97 4.21 -34.24
C ALA A 298 -10.84 3.61 -33.38
N CYS A 299 -11.20 2.58 -32.61
CA CYS A 299 -10.27 1.82 -31.77
C CYS A 299 -10.27 0.36 -32.25
N ASN A 300 -9.29 -0.02 -33.07
CA ASN A 300 -9.22 -1.33 -33.72
C ASN A 300 -8.27 -2.32 -33.04
N MET A 301 -7.50 -1.87 -32.05
CA MET A 301 -6.54 -2.68 -31.30
C MET A 301 -6.81 -2.63 -29.80
N GLY A 302 -6.23 -3.60 -29.11
CA GLY A 302 -6.17 -3.62 -27.65
C GLY A 302 -7.49 -3.85 -26.95
N VAL A 303 -7.42 -3.95 -25.64
CA VAL A 303 -8.57 -3.99 -24.72
C VAL A 303 -8.68 -2.65 -24.00
N ARG A 304 -9.89 -2.22 -23.67
CA ARG A 304 -10.17 -0.88 -23.14
C ARG A 304 -9.69 -0.71 -21.71
N GLN A 305 -8.78 0.22 -21.44
CA GLN A 305 -8.35 0.55 -20.08
C GLN A 305 -9.50 1.21 -19.29
N GLY A 306 -10.04 0.50 -18.30
CA GLY A 306 -11.15 0.98 -17.46
C GLY A 306 -12.48 0.24 -17.66
N GLU A 307 -12.52 -0.75 -18.54
CA GLU A 307 -13.60 -1.71 -18.68
C GLU A 307 -13.42 -2.92 -17.74
N ASN A 308 -14.53 -3.49 -17.31
CA ASN A 308 -14.51 -4.61 -16.35
C ASN A 308 -14.01 -5.92 -16.97
N LEU A 309 -14.24 -6.13 -18.26
CA LEU A 309 -13.84 -7.35 -19.00
C LEU A 309 -12.36 -7.38 -19.37
N SER A 310 -11.73 -6.23 -19.58
CA SER A 310 -10.37 -6.14 -20.12
C SER A 310 -9.32 -6.94 -19.32
N PRO A 311 -9.34 -6.98 -17.98
CA PRO A 311 -8.42 -7.81 -17.21
C PRO A 311 -8.56 -9.31 -17.47
N LEU A 312 -9.80 -9.80 -17.55
CA LEU A 312 -10.07 -11.22 -17.82
C LEU A 312 -9.65 -11.60 -19.25
N LEU A 313 -10.01 -10.77 -20.23
CA LEU A 313 -9.62 -10.98 -21.63
C LEU A 313 -8.10 -10.99 -21.80
N PHE A 314 -7.39 -10.12 -21.10
CA PHE A 314 -5.93 -10.12 -21.09
C PHE A 314 -5.34 -11.38 -20.45
N ALA A 315 -5.92 -11.84 -19.33
CA ALA A 315 -5.48 -13.07 -18.68
C ALA A 315 -5.69 -14.31 -19.60
N ILE A 316 -6.83 -14.39 -20.29
CA ILE A 316 -7.10 -15.44 -21.27
C ILE A 316 -6.12 -15.36 -22.46
N PHE A 317 -5.79 -14.15 -22.89
CA PHE A 317 -4.84 -13.94 -24.00
C PHE A 317 -3.44 -14.49 -23.69
N LEU A 318 -2.98 -14.41 -22.45
CA LEU A 318 -1.68 -14.94 -22.01
C LEU A 318 -1.72 -16.35 -21.44
N ASN A 319 -2.87 -17.00 -21.41
CA ASN A 319 -3.07 -18.27 -20.70
C ASN A 319 -2.24 -19.43 -21.23
N ASP A 320 -1.97 -19.47 -22.54
CA ASP A 320 -1.17 -20.50 -23.20
C ASP A 320 0.35 -20.22 -23.16
N PHE A 321 0.77 -19.14 -22.50
CA PHE A 321 2.19 -18.76 -22.44
C PHE A 321 3.02 -19.78 -21.67
N GLU A 322 2.49 -20.32 -20.58
CA GLU A 322 3.15 -21.38 -19.80
C GLU A 322 3.31 -22.66 -20.64
N ILE A 323 2.27 -23.03 -21.40
CA ILE A 323 2.29 -24.22 -22.29
C ILE A 323 3.38 -24.05 -23.37
N SER A 324 3.51 -22.85 -23.94
CA SER A 324 4.56 -22.56 -24.93
C SER A 324 5.96 -22.73 -24.34
N LEU A 325 6.21 -22.20 -23.15
CA LEU A 325 7.49 -22.32 -22.46
C LEU A 325 7.80 -23.78 -22.06
N SER A 326 6.83 -24.50 -21.51
CA SER A 326 7.00 -25.89 -21.02
C SER A 326 7.33 -26.87 -22.15
N SER A 327 7.02 -26.55 -23.40
CA SER A 327 7.35 -27.40 -24.55
C SER A 327 8.85 -27.55 -24.80
N LYS A 328 9.69 -26.62 -24.35
CA LYS A 328 11.15 -26.60 -24.58
C LYS A 328 11.98 -26.41 -23.33
N TYR A 329 11.35 -26.04 -22.21
CA TYR A 329 12.02 -25.76 -20.97
C TYR A 329 11.45 -26.60 -19.82
N ASN A 330 12.32 -27.35 -19.13
CA ASN A 330 11.91 -28.28 -18.07
C ASN A 330 11.69 -27.64 -16.69
N GLY A 331 11.72 -26.31 -16.60
CA GLY A 331 11.48 -25.58 -15.37
C GLY A 331 12.61 -25.70 -14.33
N LEU A 332 12.29 -25.44 -13.06
CA LEU A 332 13.22 -25.47 -11.94
C LEU A 332 13.37 -26.91 -11.43
N THR A 333 14.30 -27.70 -11.99
CA THR A 333 14.45 -29.13 -11.75
C THR A 333 15.42 -29.51 -10.64
N SER A 334 16.41 -28.67 -10.31
CA SER A 334 17.45 -29.00 -9.33
C SER A 334 16.98 -28.91 -7.87
N ILE A 335 15.74 -28.53 -7.66
CA ILE A 335 15.04 -28.70 -6.38
C ILE A 335 14.58 -30.18 -6.21
N THR A 336 14.85 -31.05 -7.16
CA THR A 336 14.40 -32.47 -7.19
C THR A 336 14.87 -33.33 -6.01
N ASP A 337 15.95 -32.95 -5.32
CA ASP A 337 16.25 -33.58 -4.03
C ASP A 337 15.16 -33.29 -2.96
N LEU A 338 14.35 -32.26 -3.18
CA LEU A 338 13.14 -31.96 -2.41
C LEU A 338 11.99 -32.93 -2.71
N SER A 339 11.99 -33.60 -3.86
CA SER A 339 10.96 -34.57 -4.25
C SER A 339 10.93 -35.77 -3.31
N ARG A 340 12.08 -36.22 -2.82
CA ARG A 340 12.18 -37.28 -1.80
C ARG A 340 11.53 -36.88 -0.47
N ILE A 341 11.47 -35.59 -0.18
CA ILE A 341 10.94 -35.02 1.07
C ILE A 341 9.42 -34.78 0.97
N LEU A 342 8.92 -34.45 -0.22
CA LEU A 342 7.53 -33.98 -0.42
C LEU A 342 6.54 -35.05 -0.90
N GLY A 343 7.03 -36.20 -1.42
CA GLY A 343 6.22 -37.19 -2.14
C GLY A 343 5.91 -36.74 -3.58
N THR A 344 5.45 -37.67 -4.41
CA THR A 344 5.32 -37.51 -5.87
C THR A 344 4.33 -36.46 -6.32
N ASP A 345 3.25 -36.21 -5.58
CA ASP A 345 2.12 -35.38 -6.01
C ASP A 345 2.38 -33.87 -6.06
N ASN A 346 3.50 -33.41 -5.52
CA ASN A 346 3.84 -31.98 -5.47
C ASN A 346 5.05 -31.61 -6.34
N ILE A 347 5.61 -32.55 -7.10
CA ILE A 347 6.82 -32.34 -7.91
C ILE A 347 6.50 -31.59 -9.20
N GLU A 348 5.44 -32.00 -9.90
CA GLU A 348 4.99 -31.35 -11.13
C GLU A 348 4.73 -29.87 -10.92
N PHE A 349 4.27 -29.52 -9.74
CA PHE A 349 3.98 -28.16 -9.38
C PHE A 349 5.24 -27.29 -9.21
N PHE A 350 6.34 -27.87 -8.70
CA PHE A 350 7.62 -27.15 -8.58
C PHE A 350 8.26 -26.86 -9.93
N ILE A 351 8.07 -27.77 -10.87
CA ILE A 351 8.53 -27.62 -12.24
C ILE A 351 7.90 -26.39 -12.87
N ASN A 352 6.66 -26.06 -12.50
CA ASN A 352 5.89 -24.95 -13.08
C ASN A 352 6.12 -23.58 -12.39
N MET A 353 6.88 -23.49 -11.28
CA MET A 353 7.18 -22.20 -10.63
C MET A 353 8.17 -21.30 -11.39
N TYR A 354 8.64 -21.70 -12.54
CA TYR A 354 9.57 -20.92 -13.36
C TYR A 354 8.94 -19.68 -14.01
N LEU A 355 7.61 -19.57 -13.99
CA LEU A 355 6.86 -18.47 -14.57
C LEU A 355 5.97 -17.81 -13.50
N LEU A 356 6.04 -16.48 -13.38
CA LEU A 356 5.12 -15.70 -12.57
C LEU A 356 4.56 -14.56 -13.43
N LEU A 357 3.24 -14.50 -13.55
CA LEU A 357 2.50 -13.51 -14.31
C LEU A 357 1.65 -12.65 -13.38
N TYR A 358 1.82 -11.33 -13.44
CA TYR A 358 0.92 -10.40 -12.79
C TYR A 358 0.46 -9.33 -13.78
N ALA A 359 -0.61 -9.63 -14.50
CA ALA A 359 -1.03 -8.91 -15.70
C ALA A 359 0.09 -8.93 -16.75
N ASP A 360 0.65 -7.77 -17.09
CA ASP A 360 1.76 -7.58 -18.01
C ASP A 360 3.16 -7.74 -17.37
N ASP A 361 3.25 -7.73 -16.04
CA ASP A 361 4.53 -7.98 -15.36
C ASP A 361 4.84 -9.49 -15.38
N THR A 362 5.79 -9.90 -16.21
CA THR A 362 6.18 -11.30 -16.42
C THR A 362 7.57 -11.56 -15.86
N LEU A 363 7.72 -12.61 -15.08
CA LEU A 363 9.02 -13.10 -14.59
C LEU A 363 9.23 -14.54 -15.04
N VAL A 364 10.30 -14.77 -15.80
CA VAL A 364 10.79 -16.09 -16.19
C VAL A 364 12.04 -16.42 -15.39
N MET A 365 12.11 -17.63 -14.80
CA MET A 365 13.23 -18.07 -13.96
C MET A 365 13.83 -19.36 -14.46
N ALA A 366 15.17 -19.49 -14.34
CA ALA A 366 15.94 -20.66 -14.74
C ALA A 366 17.10 -20.93 -13.78
N GLU A 367 17.64 -22.14 -13.84
CA GLU A 367 18.74 -22.61 -12.99
C GLU A 367 20.13 -22.40 -13.62
N SER A 368 20.19 -22.24 -14.93
CA SER A 368 21.43 -22.00 -15.67
C SER A 368 21.26 -20.90 -16.70
N PRO A 369 22.40 -20.29 -17.17
CA PRO A 369 22.34 -19.29 -18.23
C PRO A 369 21.81 -19.84 -19.55
N ALA A 370 22.10 -21.11 -19.87
CA ALA A 370 21.67 -21.74 -21.09
C ALA A 370 20.14 -21.97 -21.08
N GLU A 371 19.59 -22.46 -19.97
CA GLU A 371 18.16 -22.64 -19.80
C GLU A 371 17.41 -21.30 -19.84
N LEU A 372 17.95 -20.24 -19.19
CA LEU A 372 17.33 -18.94 -19.31
C LEU A 372 17.29 -18.47 -20.76
N GLN A 373 18.38 -18.68 -21.52
CA GLN A 373 18.41 -18.28 -22.93
C GLN A 373 17.40 -19.06 -23.76
N LEU A 374 17.28 -20.37 -23.55
CA LEU A 374 16.24 -21.19 -24.22
C LEU A 374 14.81 -20.66 -23.93
N ALA A 375 14.53 -20.36 -22.67
CA ALA A 375 13.24 -19.77 -22.30
C ALA A 375 13.01 -18.40 -22.94
N LEU A 376 14.05 -17.58 -23.05
CA LEU A 376 13.96 -16.26 -23.69
C LEU A 376 13.78 -16.35 -25.22
N ASP A 377 14.36 -17.36 -25.86
CA ASP A 377 14.16 -17.64 -27.28
C ASP A 377 12.69 -18.02 -27.54
N GLU A 378 12.08 -18.82 -26.66
CA GLU A 378 10.66 -19.15 -26.75
C GLU A 378 9.74 -17.96 -26.46
N VAL A 379 10.14 -17.06 -25.52
CA VAL A 379 9.46 -15.78 -25.32
C VAL A 379 9.43 -14.96 -26.61
N ASP A 380 10.51 -14.90 -27.35
CA ASP A 380 10.59 -14.19 -28.63
C ASP A 380 9.63 -14.78 -29.67
N VAL A 381 9.63 -16.12 -29.78
CA VAL A 381 8.72 -16.85 -30.67
C VAL A 381 7.27 -16.56 -30.31
N TYR A 382 6.93 -16.63 -29.03
CA TYR A 382 5.59 -16.33 -28.53
C TYR A 382 5.16 -14.89 -28.81
N CYS A 383 6.05 -13.95 -28.51
CA CYS A 383 5.78 -12.53 -28.75
C CYS A 383 5.56 -12.21 -30.24
N LYS A 384 6.36 -12.80 -31.14
CA LYS A 384 6.21 -12.65 -32.59
C LYS A 384 4.89 -13.28 -33.07
N LYS A 385 4.56 -14.47 -32.58
CA LYS A 385 3.32 -15.17 -32.94
C LYS A 385 2.09 -14.34 -32.58
N TRP A 386 2.06 -13.74 -31.39
CA TRP A 386 0.89 -13.05 -30.85
C TRP A 386 0.93 -11.51 -30.97
N GLY A 387 1.96 -10.95 -31.62
CA GLY A 387 2.10 -9.51 -31.84
C GLY A 387 2.43 -8.71 -30.58
N LEU A 388 3.02 -9.32 -29.56
CA LEU A 388 3.45 -8.65 -28.34
C LEU A 388 4.81 -7.98 -28.55
N SER A 389 4.96 -6.74 -28.08
CA SER A 389 6.23 -6.00 -28.18
C SER A 389 6.89 -5.86 -26.80
N ILE A 390 8.15 -6.27 -26.71
CA ILE A 390 8.95 -6.19 -25.47
C ILE A 390 9.54 -4.80 -25.29
N ASN A 391 9.53 -4.29 -24.06
CA ASN A 391 10.15 -3.03 -23.71
C ASN A 391 11.63 -3.24 -23.34
N GLN A 392 12.50 -3.02 -24.31
CA GLN A 392 13.94 -3.19 -24.17
C GLN A 392 14.58 -2.42 -23.00
N THR A 393 14.03 -1.25 -22.66
CA THR A 393 14.63 -0.39 -21.62
C THR A 393 14.27 -0.78 -20.21
N LYS A 394 13.25 -1.63 -20.05
CA LYS A 394 12.75 -2.06 -18.73
C LYS A 394 12.85 -3.57 -18.51
N THR A 395 13.08 -4.36 -19.57
CA THR A 395 13.31 -5.79 -19.46
C THR A 395 14.74 -6.02 -19.03
N GLU A 396 14.93 -6.64 -17.87
CA GLU A 396 16.22 -6.79 -17.22
C GLU A 396 16.36 -8.20 -16.60
N VAL A 397 17.61 -8.67 -16.53
CA VAL A 397 17.95 -9.95 -15.90
C VAL A 397 18.61 -9.69 -14.54
N VAL A 398 18.22 -10.46 -13.53
CA VAL A 398 18.89 -10.51 -12.23
C VAL A 398 19.39 -11.92 -11.97
N ILE A 399 20.65 -12.04 -11.61
CA ILE A 399 21.26 -13.31 -11.23
C ILE A 399 21.36 -13.34 -9.70
N PHE A 400 20.46 -14.09 -9.06
CA PHE A 400 20.47 -14.23 -7.62
C PHE A 400 21.60 -15.19 -7.18
N SER A 401 22.48 -14.71 -6.28
CA SER A 401 23.67 -15.46 -5.85
C SER A 401 24.18 -14.93 -4.51
N ARG A 402 24.90 -15.77 -3.72
CA ARG A 402 25.50 -15.36 -2.44
C ARG A 402 26.56 -14.26 -2.58
N GLY A 403 27.28 -14.23 -3.70
CA GLY A 403 28.31 -13.25 -4.00
C GLY A 403 28.12 -12.59 -5.35
N LYS A 404 28.82 -11.49 -5.60
CA LYS A 404 28.78 -10.84 -6.90
C LYS A 404 29.27 -11.78 -8.00
N VAL A 405 28.47 -11.91 -9.05
CA VAL A 405 28.83 -12.71 -10.23
C VAL A 405 29.86 -11.93 -11.02
N LYS A 406 31.07 -12.51 -11.20
CA LYS A 406 32.17 -11.91 -11.98
C LYS A 406 32.04 -12.15 -13.49
N THR A 407 31.35 -13.23 -13.88
CA THR A 407 31.16 -13.62 -15.28
C THR A 407 30.08 -12.73 -15.91
N GLN A 408 30.37 -12.11 -17.03
CA GLN A 408 29.33 -11.43 -17.83
C GLN A 408 28.65 -12.47 -18.69
N PHE A 409 27.32 -12.53 -18.55
CA PHE A 409 26.46 -13.32 -19.42
C PHE A 409 25.71 -12.38 -20.35
N ASN A 410 25.64 -12.73 -21.62
CA ASN A 410 24.91 -11.98 -22.64
C ASN A 410 23.59 -12.69 -22.94
N PHE A 411 22.51 -12.19 -22.37
CA PHE A 411 21.16 -12.68 -22.65
C PHE A 411 20.49 -11.84 -23.73
N LYS A 412 19.67 -12.49 -24.57
CA LYS A 412 18.97 -11.85 -25.67
C LYS A 412 17.50 -12.32 -25.74
N ILE A 413 16.62 -11.46 -26.26
CA ILE A 413 15.30 -11.83 -26.74
C ILE A 413 15.24 -11.37 -28.19
N GLY A 414 15.26 -12.30 -29.15
CA GLY A 414 15.48 -11.97 -30.56
C GLY A 414 16.78 -11.17 -30.75
N ASP A 415 16.68 -9.98 -31.35
CA ASP A 415 17.81 -9.07 -31.56
C ASP A 415 18.09 -8.15 -30.37
N ILE A 416 17.30 -8.21 -29.31
CA ILE A 416 17.39 -7.32 -28.14
C ILE A 416 18.36 -7.87 -27.13
N ASN A 417 19.50 -7.19 -26.90
CA ASN A 417 20.41 -7.50 -25.82
C ASN A 417 19.83 -7.04 -24.47
N LEU A 418 19.77 -7.92 -23.49
CA LEU A 418 19.25 -7.64 -22.16
C LEU A 418 20.35 -7.20 -21.20
N LYS A 419 20.03 -6.26 -20.32
CA LYS A 419 20.95 -5.81 -19.26
C LYS A 419 20.84 -6.73 -18.06
N THR A 420 21.99 -7.13 -17.52
CA THR A 420 22.06 -7.81 -16.23
C THR A 420 22.23 -6.77 -15.12
N GLN A 421 21.32 -6.76 -14.15
CA GLN A 421 21.29 -5.82 -13.03
C GLN A 421 21.51 -6.54 -11.69
N GLY A 422 21.95 -5.78 -10.68
CA GLY A 422 22.08 -6.29 -9.31
C GLY A 422 20.77 -6.34 -8.54
N GLU A 423 19.71 -5.75 -9.08
CA GLU A 423 18.39 -5.65 -8.44
C GLU A 423 17.28 -5.32 -9.44
N TYR A 424 16.07 -5.65 -9.10
CA TYR A 424 14.87 -5.27 -9.86
C TYR A 424 13.69 -4.94 -8.95
N CYS A 425 12.85 -4.00 -9.35
CA CYS A 425 11.63 -3.64 -8.65
C CYS A 425 10.44 -4.45 -9.21
N TYR A 426 10.18 -5.64 -8.64
CA TYR A 426 9.07 -6.49 -9.02
C TYR A 426 7.86 -6.23 -8.13
N LEU A 427 6.69 -5.98 -8.75
CA LEU A 427 5.43 -5.68 -8.07
C LEU A 427 5.57 -4.64 -6.94
N GLY A 428 6.41 -3.63 -7.18
CA GLY A 428 6.67 -2.57 -6.24
C GLY A 428 7.60 -2.95 -5.07
N THR A 429 8.22 -4.12 -5.04
CA THR A 429 9.22 -4.54 -4.05
C THR A 429 10.57 -4.75 -4.74
N ILE A 430 11.65 -4.20 -4.18
CA ILE A 430 12.98 -4.36 -4.75
C ILE A 430 13.58 -5.68 -4.28
N PHE A 431 13.90 -6.53 -5.23
CA PHE A 431 14.65 -7.78 -5.02
C PHE A 431 16.12 -7.56 -5.42
N ASN A 432 17.01 -7.75 -4.46
CA ASN A 432 18.45 -7.62 -4.67
C ASN A 432 19.04 -9.01 -4.95
N PHE A 433 20.13 -9.07 -5.75
CA PHE A 433 20.79 -10.31 -6.13
C PHE A 433 21.19 -11.22 -4.96
N ASN A 434 21.41 -10.64 -3.78
CA ASN A 434 21.79 -11.38 -2.57
C ASN A 434 20.62 -11.79 -1.67
N GLY A 435 19.37 -11.60 -2.10
CA GLY A 435 18.15 -11.91 -1.35
C GLY A 435 17.86 -10.99 -0.14
N LYS A 436 18.65 -9.92 0.07
CA LYS A 436 18.46 -9.01 1.22
C LYS A 436 17.58 -7.82 0.86
N PHE A 437 16.69 -7.43 1.76
CA PHE A 437 15.79 -6.31 1.59
C PHE A 437 16.28 -4.97 2.16
N THR A 438 17.55 -4.85 2.53
CA THR A 438 18.09 -3.60 3.10
C THR A 438 17.80 -2.40 2.20
N LYS A 439 18.12 -2.52 0.90
CA LYS A 439 17.89 -1.45 -0.09
C LYS A 439 16.41 -1.21 -0.32
N ALA A 440 15.59 -2.27 -0.37
CA ALA A 440 14.13 -2.14 -0.50
C ALA A 440 13.53 -1.29 0.62
N ILE A 441 13.97 -1.50 1.86
CA ILE A 441 13.53 -0.74 3.04
C ILE A 441 13.99 0.73 2.95
N GLU A 442 15.25 0.97 2.58
CA GLU A 442 15.81 2.33 2.41
C GLU A 442 15.05 3.12 1.33
N GLU A 443 14.73 2.47 0.21
CA GLU A 443 14.00 3.09 -0.90
C GLU A 443 12.54 3.41 -0.54
N ARG A 444 11.94 2.76 0.46
CA ARG A 444 10.62 3.16 1.01
C ARG A 444 10.67 4.47 1.79
N ILE A 445 11.81 4.77 2.41
CA ILE A 445 11.96 5.99 3.22
C ILE A 445 11.97 7.24 2.33
N THR A 446 12.52 7.19 1.13
CA THR A 446 12.61 8.36 0.25
C THR A 446 11.25 8.94 -0.16
N PRO A 447 10.29 8.18 -0.74
CA PRO A 447 8.96 8.69 -1.03
C PRO A 447 8.17 9.03 0.24
N ALA A 448 8.34 8.27 1.33
CA ALA A 448 7.74 8.56 2.61
C ALA A 448 8.22 9.91 3.18
N ARG A 449 9.50 10.24 3.01
CA ARG A 449 10.07 11.54 3.40
C ARG A 449 9.47 12.69 2.61
N LYS A 450 9.30 12.53 1.29
CA LYS A 450 8.62 13.52 0.44
C LYS A 450 7.16 13.74 0.90
N ALA A 451 6.43 12.67 1.16
CA ALA A 451 5.06 12.73 1.66
C ALA A 451 4.98 13.39 3.06
N MET A 452 5.96 13.08 3.94
CA MET A 452 6.06 13.70 5.28
C MET A 452 6.29 15.21 5.22
N PHE A 453 7.09 15.71 4.27
CA PHE A 453 7.26 17.17 4.10
C PHE A 453 5.94 17.83 3.70
N GLY A 454 5.18 17.24 2.78
CA GLY A 454 3.84 17.71 2.43
C GLY A 454 2.87 17.69 3.61
N LEU A 455 2.89 16.62 4.41
CA LEU A 455 2.07 16.51 5.63
C LEU A 455 2.47 17.59 6.66
N ASN A 456 3.75 17.80 6.88
CA ASN A 456 4.22 18.83 7.85
C ASN A 456 3.80 20.24 7.42
N ALA A 457 3.88 20.58 6.12
CA ALA A 457 3.39 21.85 5.61
C ALA A 457 1.89 22.04 5.86
N LYS A 458 1.07 21.01 5.58
CA LYS A 458 -0.36 21.02 5.90
C LYS A 458 -0.63 21.19 7.40
N ALA A 459 0.12 20.47 8.23
CA ALA A 459 -0.05 20.53 9.68
C ALA A 459 0.22 21.94 10.23
N VAL A 460 1.20 22.66 9.68
CA VAL A 460 1.48 24.06 10.03
C VAL A 460 0.36 24.97 9.54
N ASN A 461 -0.05 24.86 8.28
CA ASN A 461 -1.09 25.72 7.69
C ASN A 461 -2.46 25.57 8.39
N LEU A 462 -2.80 24.35 8.77
CA LEU A 462 -4.08 24.02 9.42
C LEU A 462 -3.99 24.00 10.96
N LEU A 463 -2.84 24.39 11.52
CA LEU A 463 -2.56 24.38 12.97
C LEU A 463 -2.92 23.04 13.64
N LEU A 464 -2.64 21.92 12.97
CA LEU A 464 -3.07 20.60 13.42
C LEU A 464 -2.44 20.23 14.78
N PRO A 465 -3.25 19.77 15.74
CA PRO A 465 -2.72 19.26 17.00
C PRO A 465 -2.02 17.89 16.80
N PRO A 466 -1.13 17.49 17.72
CA PRO A 466 -0.31 16.28 17.57
C PRO A 466 -1.08 14.99 17.32
N ASP A 467 -2.25 14.80 17.94
CA ASP A 467 -3.10 13.64 17.74
C ASP A 467 -3.52 13.47 16.28
N ILE A 468 -4.05 14.55 15.67
CA ILE A 468 -4.47 14.55 14.25
C ILE A 468 -3.25 14.41 13.33
N HIS A 469 -2.14 15.11 13.66
CA HIS A 469 -0.93 15.07 12.85
C HIS A 469 -0.30 13.66 12.78
N ILE A 470 -0.26 12.96 13.93
CA ILE A 470 0.23 11.57 14.01
C ILE A 470 -0.73 10.62 13.29
N ASP A 471 -2.03 10.79 13.45
CA ASP A 471 -3.04 10.03 12.75
C ASP A 471 -2.91 10.14 11.22
N LEU A 472 -2.67 11.34 10.71
CA LEU A 472 -2.42 11.55 9.28
C LEU A 472 -1.14 10.87 8.81
N PHE A 473 -0.07 10.86 9.63
CA PHE A 473 1.12 10.08 9.31
C PHE A 473 0.77 8.59 9.16
N GLU A 474 -0.01 8.06 10.09
CA GLU A 474 -0.41 6.65 10.07
C GLU A 474 -1.23 6.27 8.84
N LYS A 475 -2.03 7.20 8.31
CA LYS A 475 -2.88 6.96 7.13
C LYS A 475 -2.21 7.29 5.79
N MET A 476 -1.32 8.28 5.75
CA MET A 476 -0.72 8.76 4.50
C MET A 476 0.68 8.20 4.27
N ILE A 477 1.47 8.06 5.32
CA ILE A 477 2.90 7.78 5.22
C ILE A 477 3.21 6.33 5.57
N SER A 478 2.58 5.79 6.63
CA SER A 478 2.79 4.37 6.99
C SER A 478 2.47 3.39 5.85
N PRO A 479 1.43 3.56 5.02
CA PRO A 479 1.21 2.66 3.88
C PRO A 479 2.35 2.67 2.86
N ILE A 480 3.02 3.82 2.67
CA ILE A 480 4.19 3.93 1.79
C ILE A 480 5.38 3.18 2.39
N LEU A 481 5.62 3.37 3.69
CA LEU A 481 6.72 2.72 4.42
C LEU A 481 6.56 1.20 4.50
N LEU A 482 5.32 0.72 4.72
CA LEU A 482 5.02 -0.66 5.03
C LEU A 482 4.51 -1.47 3.83
N TYR A 483 4.58 -0.93 2.60
CA TYR A 483 4.18 -1.70 1.43
C TYR A 483 5.11 -2.91 1.22
N GLY A 484 4.52 -4.10 1.10
CA GLY A 484 5.25 -5.36 0.92
C GLY A 484 5.86 -5.93 2.20
N CYS A 485 5.62 -5.31 3.38
CA CYS A 485 6.21 -5.79 4.64
C CYS A 485 5.74 -7.20 5.03
N GLU A 486 4.68 -7.70 4.45
CA GLU A 486 4.25 -9.08 4.57
C GLU A 486 5.34 -10.06 4.14
N VAL A 487 6.15 -9.67 3.16
CA VAL A 487 7.24 -10.47 2.58
C VAL A 487 8.57 -10.16 3.24
N TRP A 488 8.95 -8.90 3.37
CA TRP A 488 10.27 -8.49 3.86
C TRP A 488 10.33 -8.12 5.35
N GLY A 489 9.20 -8.21 6.09
CA GLY A 489 9.10 -7.75 7.49
C GLY A 489 9.97 -8.49 8.50
N TYR A 490 10.59 -9.61 8.13
CA TYR A 490 11.60 -10.32 8.92
C TYR A 490 12.98 -9.66 8.90
N SER A 491 13.18 -8.66 8.04
CA SER A 491 14.44 -7.93 7.91
C SER A 491 14.62 -6.88 9.01
N ASN A 492 15.76 -6.18 9.01
CA ASN A 492 16.02 -5.12 9.98
C ASN A 492 15.08 -3.92 9.78
N LEU A 493 14.17 -3.70 10.72
CA LEU A 493 13.17 -2.63 10.70
C LEU A 493 13.67 -1.31 11.31
N GLU A 494 14.87 -1.27 11.89
CA GLU A 494 15.40 -0.08 12.60
C GLU A 494 15.42 1.20 11.74
N PRO A 495 15.75 1.18 10.44
CA PRO A 495 15.68 2.38 9.60
C PRO A 495 14.27 3.00 9.54
N LEU A 496 13.21 2.18 9.51
CA LEU A 496 11.83 2.63 9.54
C LEU A 496 11.45 3.22 10.92
N GLU A 497 11.90 2.57 11.99
CA GLU A 497 11.67 3.03 13.35
C GLU A 497 12.38 4.36 13.62
N VAL A 498 13.60 4.53 13.17
CA VAL A 498 14.34 5.81 13.25
C VAL A 498 13.58 6.91 12.52
N PHE A 499 13.05 6.62 11.33
CA PHE A 499 12.25 7.57 10.56
C PHE A 499 10.98 7.97 11.32
N TYR A 500 10.22 7.00 11.85
CA TYR A 500 8.97 7.25 12.59
C TYR A 500 9.23 8.03 13.88
N ARG A 501 10.23 7.62 14.67
CA ARG A 501 10.63 8.34 15.88
C ARG A 501 11.07 9.79 15.58
N SER A 502 11.79 10.01 14.48
CA SER A 502 12.18 11.34 14.07
C SER A 502 10.99 12.25 13.75
N PHE A 503 9.94 11.69 13.16
CA PHE A 503 8.67 12.38 12.92
C PHE A 503 7.98 12.71 14.25
N ILE A 504 7.80 11.76 15.16
CA ILE A 504 7.16 12.01 16.46
C ILE A 504 7.93 13.06 17.26
N LYS A 505 9.28 12.96 17.32
CA LYS A 505 10.12 13.98 17.97
C LYS A 505 9.90 15.38 17.42
N ARG A 506 9.75 15.50 16.11
CA ARG A 506 9.45 16.78 15.45
C ARG A 506 8.08 17.33 15.87
N VAL A 507 7.05 16.47 15.87
CA VAL A 507 5.69 16.85 16.29
C VAL A 507 5.65 17.32 17.74
N LEU A 508 6.40 16.65 18.61
CA LEU A 508 6.51 16.99 20.03
C LEU A 508 7.45 18.19 20.29
N GLY A 509 8.33 18.53 19.34
CA GLY A 509 9.33 19.59 19.48
C GLY A 509 10.45 19.27 20.47
N ILE A 510 10.83 17.98 20.58
CA ILE A 510 11.86 17.46 21.49
C ILE A 510 13.13 17.03 20.74
N GLY A 511 14.24 16.92 21.47
CA GLY A 511 15.57 16.62 20.90
C GLY A 511 15.80 15.16 20.52
N LYS A 512 16.87 14.92 19.76
CA LYS A 512 17.24 13.59 19.26
C LYS A 512 17.61 12.60 20.38
N SER A 513 18.12 13.09 21.51
CA SER A 513 18.62 12.29 22.65
C SER A 513 17.54 11.71 23.57
N THR A 514 16.26 12.09 23.37
CA THR A 514 15.14 11.59 24.17
C THR A 514 14.98 10.08 23.98
N ALA A 515 14.79 9.33 25.08
CA ALA A 515 14.65 7.87 25.06
C ALA A 515 13.41 7.43 24.29
N ASN A 516 13.49 6.27 23.62
CA ASN A 516 12.41 5.78 22.75
C ASN A 516 11.14 5.45 23.52
N CYS A 517 11.25 4.86 24.73
CA CYS A 517 10.11 4.59 25.61
C CYS A 517 9.33 5.85 25.99
N ILE A 518 10.01 6.97 26.20
CA ILE A 518 9.36 8.25 26.47
C ILE A 518 8.57 8.75 25.25
N ILE A 519 9.15 8.65 24.05
CA ILE A 519 8.53 9.13 22.82
C ILE A 519 7.21 8.40 22.56
N TYR A 520 7.25 7.08 22.60
CA TYR A 520 6.07 6.24 22.36
C TYR A 520 5.04 6.38 23.49
N GLY A 521 5.49 6.41 24.75
CA GLY A 521 4.60 6.57 25.90
C GLY A 521 3.86 7.91 25.92
N GLU A 522 4.51 9.03 25.50
CA GLU A 522 3.90 10.35 25.49
C GLU A 522 2.79 10.48 24.44
N VAL A 523 2.93 9.80 23.31
CA VAL A 523 1.91 9.81 22.25
C VAL A 523 0.97 8.58 22.29
N GLY A 524 1.20 7.60 23.16
CA GLY A 524 0.41 6.39 23.24
C GLY A 524 0.39 5.60 21.93
N LYS A 525 1.52 5.55 21.21
CA LYS A 525 1.62 4.88 19.90
C LYS A 525 2.66 3.77 19.93
N TYR A 526 2.32 2.63 19.35
CA TYR A 526 3.23 1.49 19.23
C TYR A 526 4.27 1.70 18.14
N PRO A 527 5.44 1.05 18.23
CA PRO A 527 6.42 0.99 17.15
C PRO A 527 5.83 0.45 15.85
N LEU A 528 6.41 0.84 14.70
CA LEU A 528 5.98 0.33 13.39
C LEU A 528 6.17 -1.17 13.25
N ALA A 529 7.17 -1.76 13.91
CA ALA A 529 7.43 -3.20 13.93
C ALA A 529 6.18 -4.02 14.31
N TYR A 530 5.37 -3.54 15.28
CA TYR A 530 4.12 -4.21 15.65
C TYR A 530 3.08 -4.22 14.53
N ARG A 531 3.05 -3.19 13.71
CA ARG A 531 2.19 -3.14 12.52
C ARG A 531 2.68 -4.10 11.44
N VAL A 532 4.00 -4.18 11.26
CA VAL A 532 4.62 -5.16 10.36
C VAL A 532 4.25 -6.57 10.78
N PHE A 533 4.44 -6.90 12.06
CA PHE A 533 4.13 -8.23 12.59
C PHE A 533 2.64 -8.59 12.44
N LYS A 534 1.71 -7.67 12.71
CA LYS A 534 0.27 -7.88 12.47
C LYS A 534 -0.03 -8.17 11.00
N ARG A 535 0.64 -7.50 10.06
CA ARG A 535 0.48 -7.74 8.61
C ARG A 535 1.08 -9.08 8.20
N MET A 536 2.27 -9.43 8.68
CA MET A 536 2.90 -10.74 8.44
C MET A 536 2.01 -11.89 8.93
N ILE A 537 1.48 -11.81 10.15
CA ILE A 537 0.55 -12.82 10.68
C ILE A 537 -0.74 -12.89 9.85
N SER A 538 -1.28 -11.74 9.44
CA SER A 538 -2.48 -11.73 8.58
C SER A 538 -2.22 -12.38 7.23
N PHE A 539 -1.02 -12.20 6.67
CA PHE A 539 -0.62 -12.84 5.42
C PHE A 539 -0.37 -14.34 5.62
N TRP A 540 0.32 -14.72 6.72
CA TRP A 540 0.52 -16.12 7.10
C TRP A 540 -0.81 -16.87 7.20
N ILE A 541 -1.79 -16.35 7.93
CA ILE A 541 -3.13 -16.95 8.02
C ILE A 541 -3.77 -17.11 6.63
N LYS A 542 -3.62 -16.09 5.76
CA LYS A 542 -4.17 -16.14 4.40
C LYS A 542 -3.58 -17.27 3.56
N ILE A 543 -2.26 -17.51 3.63
CA ILE A 543 -1.57 -18.51 2.81
C ILE A 543 -1.62 -19.91 3.43
N SER A 544 -1.70 -20.04 4.75
CA SER A 544 -1.83 -21.34 5.43
C SER A 544 -3.19 -21.98 5.20
N GLU A 545 -4.26 -21.18 5.08
CA GLU A 545 -5.63 -21.64 4.80
C GLU A 545 -6.03 -21.48 3.32
N GLY A 546 -5.11 -20.99 2.46
CA GLY A 546 -5.39 -20.77 1.03
C GLY A 546 -5.75 -22.06 0.29
N LYS A 547 -6.36 -21.88 -0.91
CA LYS A 547 -6.63 -23.01 -1.80
C LYS A 547 -5.35 -23.82 -1.99
N SER A 548 -5.47 -25.14 -1.99
CA SER A 548 -4.31 -26.06 -2.12
C SER A 548 -3.51 -25.85 -3.41
N SER A 549 -4.16 -25.36 -4.48
CA SER A 549 -3.54 -25.05 -5.77
C SER A 549 -2.79 -23.70 -5.81
N LYS A 550 -3.03 -22.81 -4.86
CA LYS A 550 -2.45 -21.46 -4.92
C LYS A 550 -0.94 -21.48 -4.68
N LEU A 551 -0.13 -20.88 -5.58
CA LEU A 551 1.35 -20.85 -5.52
C LEU A 551 1.91 -20.45 -4.16
N SER A 552 1.37 -19.39 -3.56
CA SER A 552 1.83 -18.92 -2.23
C SER A 552 1.53 -19.92 -1.11
N SER A 553 0.39 -20.63 -1.19
CA SER A 553 0.02 -21.66 -0.20
C SER A 553 0.89 -22.90 -0.34
N ILE A 554 1.21 -23.29 -1.56
CA ILE A 554 2.09 -24.42 -1.84
C ILE A 554 3.52 -24.10 -1.41
N MET A 555 4.03 -22.90 -1.74
CA MET A 555 5.33 -22.46 -1.27
C MET A 555 5.40 -22.47 0.26
N TYR A 556 4.35 -22.01 0.94
CA TYR A 556 4.28 -22.10 2.41
C TYR A 556 4.37 -23.53 2.93
N LYS A 557 3.58 -24.46 2.38
CA LYS A 557 3.62 -25.88 2.75
C LYS A 557 5.01 -26.47 2.54
N LEU A 558 5.67 -26.11 1.46
CA LEU A 558 7.02 -26.55 1.17
C LEU A 558 8.03 -26.10 2.22
N ILE A 559 8.14 -24.77 2.45
CA ILE A 559 9.13 -24.24 3.41
C ILE A 559 8.85 -24.74 4.83
N PHE A 560 7.58 -25.04 5.15
CA PHE A 560 7.20 -25.64 6.41
C PHE A 560 7.67 -27.10 6.53
N LYS A 561 7.47 -27.95 5.49
CA LYS A 561 7.99 -29.31 5.44
C LYS A 561 9.53 -29.34 5.52
N LEU A 562 10.20 -28.46 4.78
CA LEU A 562 11.66 -28.33 4.83
C LEU A 562 12.16 -27.95 6.23
N HIS A 563 11.40 -27.09 6.94
CA HIS A 563 11.72 -26.72 8.31
C HIS A 563 11.58 -27.93 9.27
N ILE A 564 10.50 -28.71 9.16
CA ILE A 564 10.31 -29.90 10.01
C ILE A 564 11.42 -30.93 9.78
N ASN A 565 11.82 -31.13 8.53
CA ASN A 565 12.88 -32.08 8.18
C ASN A 565 14.30 -31.55 8.41
N ASN A 566 14.45 -30.37 9.05
CA ASN A 566 15.72 -29.69 9.31
C ASN A 566 16.61 -29.46 8.07
N SER A 567 16.00 -29.48 6.86
CA SER A 567 16.71 -29.29 5.60
C SER A 567 16.91 -27.81 5.25
N TYR A 568 15.95 -26.96 5.60
CA TYR A 568 16.01 -25.52 5.38
C TYR A 568 15.12 -24.76 6.39
N HIS A 569 15.64 -23.66 6.89
CA HIS A 569 14.90 -22.76 7.79
C HIS A 569 14.73 -21.40 7.12
N SER A 570 13.54 -21.19 6.51
CA SER A 570 13.22 -19.89 5.92
C SER A 570 13.28 -18.78 6.97
N PRO A 571 14.00 -17.67 6.73
CA PRO A 571 14.04 -16.53 7.64
C PRO A 571 12.65 -15.94 7.91
N TRP A 572 11.78 -15.91 6.90
CA TRP A 572 10.41 -15.46 7.02
C TRP A 572 9.59 -16.36 7.94
N LEU A 573 9.68 -17.67 7.71
CA LEU A 573 8.98 -18.68 8.50
C LEU A 573 9.43 -18.65 9.98
N MET A 574 10.74 -18.50 10.22
CA MET A 574 11.29 -18.38 11.57
C MET A 574 10.83 -17.11 12.27
N CYS A 575 10.64 -16.02 11.54
CA CYS A 575 10.06 -14.80 12.08
C CYS A 575 8.60 -15.01 12.51
N ILE A 576 7.77 -15.68 11.69
CA ILE A 576 6.39 -16.04 12.06
C ILE A 576 6.37 -16.87 13.35
N LYS A 577 7.19 -17.93 13.41
CA LYS A 577 7.33 -18.76 14.63
C LYS A 577 7.66 -17.90 15.85
N LYS A 578 8.65 -17.03 15.73
CA LYS A 578 9.06 -16.12 16.81
C LYS A 578 7.93 -15.19 17.26
N ILE A 579 7.18 -14.60 16.31
CA ILE A 579 6.04 -13.73 16.63
C ILE A 579 4.97 -14.51 17.41
N LEU A 580 4.61 -15.71 16.96
CA LEU A 580 3.61 -16.56 17.61
C LEU A 580 4.07 -16.99 19.02
N CYS A 581 5.31 -17.45 19.17
CA CYS A 581 5.86 -17.84 20.46
C CYS A 581 5.92 -16.66 21.44
N ASN A 582 6.45 -15.53 20.99
CA ASN A 582 6.55 -14.32 21.81
C ASN A 582 5.18 -13.77 22.21
N SER A 583 4.16 -13.89 21.36
CA SER A 583 2.79 -13.49 21.70
C SER A 583 2.04 -14.50 22.59
N GLY A 584 2.72 -15.53 23.11
CA GLY A 584 2.11 -16.54 23.97
C GLY A 584 1.16 -17.50 23.26
N ASN A 585 1.26 -17.62 21.93
CA ASN A 585 0.40 -18.47 21.11
C ASN A 585 1.22 -19.51 20.31
N PRO A 586 2.16 -20.26 20.94
CA PRO A 586 2.98 -21.23 20.22
C PRO A 586 2.18 -22.41 19.64
N TYR A 587 1.01 -22.71 20.19
CA TYR A 587 0.14 -23.77 19.70
C TYR A 587 -0.33 -23.54 18.27
N PHE A 588 -0.59 -22.33 17.83
CA PHE A 588 -0.91 -22.02 16.43
C PHE A 588 0.21 -22.41 15.47
N TRP A 589 1.45 -22.42 15.95
CA TRP A 589 2.57 -22.89 15.17
C TRP A 589 2.63 -24.41 15.07
N TYR A 590 2.35 -25.12 16.15
CA TYR A 590 2.51 -26.58 16.20
C TYR A 590 1.33 -27.34 15.59
N GLU A 591 0.13 -26.85 15.74
CA GLU A 591 -1.08 -27.52 15.22
C GLU A 591 -1.25 -27.31 13.72
N GLN A 592 -0.78 -26.20 13.14
CA GLN A 592 -0.88 -25.85 11.69
C GLN A 592 -2.31 -25.91 11.10
N GLU A 593 -3.22 -26.61 11.73
CA GLU A 593 -4.64 -26.62 11.43
C GLU A 593 -5.31 -25.51 12.23
N LEU A 594 -5.75 -24.50 11.53
CA LEU A 594 -6.37 -23.33 12.13
C LEU A 594 -7.83 -23.65 12.48
N LEU A 595 -8.05 -24.33 13.60
CA LEU A 595 -9.37 -24.63 14.11
C LEU A 595 -10.19 -23.38 14.51
N SER A 596 -9.52 -22.24 14.66
CA SER A 596 -10.13 -21.00 15.10
C SER A 596 -10.41 -20.04 13.94
N PRO A 597 -11.53 -19.26 13.98
CA PRO A 597 -11.84 -18.26 12.95
C PRO A 597 -10.69 -17.25 12.76
N LYS A 598 -10.37 -16.91 11.51
CA LYS A 598 -9.29 -15.95 11.13
C LYS A 598 -9.32 -14.65 11.92
N VAL A 599 -10.52 -14.09 12.12
CA VAL A 599 -10.70 -12.83 12.85
C VAL A 599 -10.29 -12.98 14.30
N PHE A 600 -10.65 -14.11 14.91
CA PHE A 600 -10.27 -14.42 16.29
C PHE A 600 -8.77 -14.49 16.44
N MET A 601 -8.07 -15.27 15.61
CA MET A 601 -6.60 -15.41 15.66
C MET A 601 -5.87 -14.08 15.48
N LYS A 602 -6.30 -13.29 14.48
CA LYS A 602 -5.72 -11.95 14.24
C LYS A 602 -5.87 -11.05 15.45
N ASN A 603 -7.04 -11.07 16.08
CA ASN A 603 -7.33 -10.23 17.25
C ASN A 603 -6.57 -10.69 18.48
N VAL A 604 -6.48 -12.01 18.71
CA VAL A 604 -5.74 -12.58 19.85
C VAL A 604 -4.24 -12.26 19.74
N VAL A 605 -3.61 -12.56 18.59
CA VAL A 605 -2.18 -12.27 18.39
C VAL A 605 -1.92 -10.77 18.48
N ALA A 606 -2.80 -9.93 17.89
CA ALA A 606 -2.67 -8.47 17.95
C ALA A 606 -2.73 -7.96 19.40
N LEU A 607 -3.69 -8.45 20.19
CA LEU A 607 -3.86 -8.05 21.59
C LEU A 607 -2.66 -8.50 22.44
N GLN A 608 -2.16 -9.71 22.23
CA GLN A 608 -1.02 -10.22 22.99
C GLN A 608 0.28 -9.48 22.64
N LEU A 609 0.51 -9.16 21.37
CA LEU A 609 1.63 -8.31 20.97
C LEU A 609 1.56 -6.93 21.64
N GLU A 610 0.37 -6.35 21.75
CA GLU A 610 0.18 -5.07 22.46
C GLU A 610 0.49 -5.19 23.95
N LYS A 611 -0.01 -6.25 24.62
CA LYS A 611 0.28 -6.51 26.03
C LYS A 611 1.77 -6.72 26.28
N GLN A 612 2.44 -7.50 25.41
CA GLN A 612 3.89 -7.71 25.51
C GLN A 612 4.64 -6.38 25.40
N TYR A 613 4.30 -5.54 24.42
CA TYR A 613 4.94 -4.24 24.31
C TYR A 613 4.72 -3.36 25.52
N LEU A 614 3.53 -3.38 26.14
CA LEU A 614 3.27 -2.61 27.35
C LEU A 614 4.17 -3.05 28.50
N GLN A 615 4.41 -4.35 28.67
CA GLN A 615 5.34 -4.87 29.67
C GLN A 615 6.79 -4.46 29.36
N GLU A 616 7.21 -4.55 28.10
CA GLU A 616 8.54 -4.10 27.66
C GLU A 616 8.72 -2.60 27.88
N TRP A 617 7.70 -1.81 27.56
CA TRP A 617 7.70 -0.37 27.77
C TRP A 617 7.80 0.00 29.24
N GLU A 618 7.02 -0.64 30.11
CA GLU A 618 7.05 -0.42 31.54
C GLU A 618 8.41 -0.79 32.12
N PHE A 619 8.96 -1.93 31.75
CA PHE A 619 10.29 -2.36 32.13
C PHE A 619 11.37 -1.36 31.73
N GLU A 620 11.32 -0.87 30.48
CA GLU A 620 12.27 0.10 29.93
C GLU A 620 12.17 1.45 30.65
N VAL A 621 10.95 1.96 30.90
CA VAL A 621 10.71 3.18 31.66
C VAL A 621 11.28 3.07 33.09
N ASN A 622 11.12 1.93 33.73
CA ASN A 622 11.60 1.72 35.10
C ASN A 622 13.13 1.60 35.19
N ARG A 623 13.78 1.03 34.17
CA ARG A 623 15.24 0.80 34.13
C ARG A 623 16.05 1.98 33.64
N ASN A 624 15.51 2.78 32.72
CA ASN A 624 16.25 3.79 32.00
C ASN A 624 16.49 5.03 32.88
N ARG A 625 17.77 5.41 33.05
CA ARG A 625 18.17 6.61 33.79
C ARG A 625 17.56 7.91 33.29
N LYS A 626 17.25 8.00 31.98
CA LYS A 626 16.59 9.17 31.39
C LYS A 626 15.12 9.29 31.78
N CYS A 627 14.53 8.24 32.35
CA CYS A 627 13.12 8.18 32.74
C CYS A 627 12.88 8.46 34.23
N ILE A 628 13.90 8.83 35.02
CA ILE A 628 13.78 9.03 36.46
C ILE A 628 12.61 9.92 36.86
N THR A 629 12.48 11.07 36.22
CA THR A 629 11.38 12.01 36.46
C THR A 629 10.14 11.65 35.65
N TYR A 630 10.33 11.11 34.43
CA TYR A 630 9.22 10.71 33.55
C TYR A 630 8.29 9.68 34.19
N ARG A 631 8.81 8.68 34.89
CA ARG A 631 8.02 7.66 35.61
C ARG A 631 7.16 8.22 36.75
N ILE A 632 7.48 9.42 37.28
CA ILE A 632 6.63 10.13 38.25
C ILE A 632 5.42 10.75 37.54
N PHE A 633 5.57 11.17 36.27
CA PHE A 633 4.53 11.84 35.49
C PHE A 633 3.62 10.90 34.70
N LYS A 634 4.10 9.68 34.42
CA LYS A 634 3.49 8.76 33.44
C LYS A 634 3.34 7.36 34.02
N ASP A 635 2.13 7.01 34.31
CA ASP A 635 1.73 5.69 34.82
C ASP A 635 1.10 4.78 33.77
N ASN A 636 0.47 5.36 32.73
CA ASN A 636 -0.25 4.61 31.72
C ASN A 636 0.27 4.89 30.30
N PHE A 637 0.34 3.86 29.46
CA PHE A 637 0.66 4.01 28.05
C PHE A 637 -0.55 4.56 27.28
N SER A 638 -0.63 5.88 27.16
CA SER A 638 -1.74 6.58 26.52
C SER A 638 -1.30 7.93 25.94
N PHE A 639 -2.07 8.48 25.02
CA PHE A 639 -1.83 9.83 24.52
C PHE A 639 -2.06 10.86 25.62
N GLU A 640 -1.10 11.78 25.80
CA GLU A 640 -1.17 12.82 26.82
C GLU A 640 -2.11 13.97 26.44
N PRO A 641 -3.18 14.23 27.23
CA PRO A 641 -4.21 15.21 26.87
C PRO A 641 -3.71 16.63 26.67
N TYR A 642 -2.64 17.05 27.35
CA TYR A 642 -2.09 18.40 27.22
C TYR A 642 -1.56 18.67 25.79
N LEU A 643 -1.15 17.64 25.07
CA LEU A 643 -0.65 17.74 23.70
C LEU A 643 -1.69 18.32 22.73
N SER A 644 -2.97 18.05 22.97
CA SER A 644 -4.07 18.60 22.16
C SER A 644 -4.71 19.85 22.74
N LYS A 645 -4.55 20.08 24.06
CA LYS A 645 -5.23 21.18 24.76
C LYS A 645 -4.44 22.49 24.74
N LEU A 646 -3.12 22.45 24.62
CA LEU A 646 -2.24 23.60 24.71
C LEU A 646 -1.87 24.19 23.34
N ASN A 647 -1.62 25.52 23.30
CA ASN A 647 -0.98 26.13 22.14
C ASN A 647 0.44 25.60 21.94
N PHE A 648 1.03 25.85 20.78
CA PHE A 648 2.32 25.28 20.38
C PHE A 648 3.46 25.62 21.37
N ILE A 649 3.54 26.85 21.82
CA ILE A 649 4.65 27.32 22.68
C ILE A 649 4.58 26.67 24.05
N ASP A 650 3.42 26.74 24.71
CA ASP A 650 3.19 26.16 26.04
C ASP A 650 3.28 24.64 26.04
N ARG A 651 2.72 23.99 24.99
CA ARG A 651 2.81 22.56 24.77
C ARG A 651 4.27 22.10 24.66
N ARG A 652 5.07 22.78 23.84
CA ARG A 652 6.48 22.43 23.64
C ARG A 652 7.30 22.56 24.91
N ALA A 653 7.09 23.62 25.68
CA ALA A 653 7.77 23.82 26.96
C ALA A 653 7.44 22.69 27.94
N LEU A 654 6.15 22.39 28.08
CA LEU A 654 5.68 21.31 28.98
C LEU A 654 6.16 19.93 28.53
N CYS A 655 6.11 19.63 27.23
CA CYS A 655 6.60 18.38 26.68
C CYS A 655 8.11 18.21 26.93
N LYS A 656 8.91 19.24 26.68
CA LYS A 656 10.36 19.18 26.95
C LYS A 656 10.65 18.93 28.43
N PHE A 657 9.92 19.57 29.33
CA PHE A 657 10.09 19.38 30.75
C PHE A 657 9.74 17.94 31.18
N ARG A 658 8.58 17.43 30.78
CA ARG A 658 8.14 16.06 31.09
C ARG A 658 9.10 14.98 30.57
N THR A 659 9.62 15.20 29.37
CA THR A 659 10.46 14.21 28.67
C THR A 659 11.95 14.31 29.03
N GLY A 660 12.32 15.13 30.00
CA GLY A 660 13.72 15.37 30.38
C GLY A 660 14.57 15.97 29.27
N ASN A 661 13.93 16.68 28.33
CA ASN A 661 14.60 17.38 27.23
C ASN A 661 14.75 18.88 27.48
N HIS A 662 15.20 19.21 28.66
CA HIS A 662 15.43 20.57 29.13
C HIS A 662 16.88 20.77 29.57
N THR A 663 17.21 21.99 29.94
CA THR A 663 18.57 22.48 30.19
C THR A 663 18.95 22.54 31.68
N LEU A 664 18.11 22.00 32.58
CA LEU A 664 18.44 21.91 34.00
C LEU A 664 19.76 21.17 34.23
N PRO A 665 20.58 21.63 35.21
CA PRO A 665 21.89 21.03 35.51
C PRO A 665 21.85 19.51 35.72
N VAL A 666 20.89 18.99 36.47
CA VAL A 666 20.72 17.55 36.70
C VAL A 666 20.46 16.76 35.41
N THR A 667 19.80 17.36 34.43
CA THR A 667 19.53 16.66 33.14
C THR A 667 20.82 16.49 32.36
N LYS A 668 21.71 17.49 32.36
CA LYS A 668 23.03 17.37 31.72
C LYS A 668 23.85 16.20 32.28
N SER A 669 23.81 15.99 33.60
CA SER A 669 24.52 14.89 34.26
C SER A 669 23.99 13.52 33.87
N ARG A 670 22.67 13.36 33.55
CA ARG A 670 22.07 12.11 33.09
C ARG A 670 22.55 11.68 31.69
N TYR A 671 23.11 12.60 30.90
CA TYR A 671 23.60 12.33 29.53
C TYR A 671 25.13 12.14 29.45
N VAL A 672 25.88 12.42 30.52
CA VAL A 672 27.33 12.23 30.57
C VAL A 672 27.62 10.83 31.07
N ALA A 673 28.40 10.05 30.29
CA ALA A 673 28.87 8.73 30.70
C ALA A 673 29.81 8.87 31.92
N GLY A 674 29.47 8.21 33.01
CA GLY A 674 30.27 8.24 34.25
C GLY A 674 29.88 9.29 35.28
N GLY A 675 28.96 10.21 35.02
CA GLY A 675 28.40 11.17 35.98
C GLY A 675 29.38 12.17 36.58
N GLY A 676 30.63 12.19 36.13
CA GLY A 676 31.70 13.02 36.69
C GLY A 676 31.76 14.43 36.07
N GLY A 677 31.88 15.44 36.93
CA GLY A 677 32.26 16.80 36.53
C GLY A 677 31.12 17.77 36.12
N VAL A 678 29.84 17.37 36.23
CA VAL A 678 28.72 18.28 36.00
C VAL A 678 28.25 18.88 37.30
N ASP A 679 28.40 20.20 37.49
CA ASP A 679 27.83 20.90 38.62
C ASP A 679 26.30 20.85 38.53
N VAL A 680 25.67 20.16 39.45
CA VAL A 680 24.21 19.97 39.53
C VAL A 680 23.49 20.93 40.48
N ILE A 681 24.22 21.84 41.09
CA ILE A 681 23.68 22.80 42.07
C ILE A 681 22.92 23.94 41.39
N CYS A 682 21.86 24.39 42.04
CA CYS A 682 21.07 25.54 41.50
C CYS A 682 21.84 26.88 41.66
N LYS A 683 22.15 27.52 40.55
CA LYS A 683 22.82 28.82 40.52
C LYS A 683 21.86 30.03 40.62
N LEU A 684 20.54 29.78 40.63
CA LEU A 684 19.53 30.85 40.69
C LEU A 684 19.07 31.15 42.11
N CYS A 685 19.26 30.23 43.04
CA CYS A 685 18.97 30.43 44.44
C CYS A 685 20.18 30.04 45.29
N ASN A 686 20.39 30.70 46.40
CA ASN A 686 21.54 30.48 47.28
C ASN A 686 21.30 29.36 48.31
N THR A 687 20.57 28.29 47.94
CA THR A 687 20.22 27.19 48.85
C THR A 687 21.14 25.99 48.76
N ASN A 688 22.07 25.94 47.79
CA ASN A 688 22.97 24.81 47.50
C ASN A 688 22.23 23.47 47.23
N ASP A 689 20.95 23.54 46.83
CA ASP A 689 20.17 22.36 46.47
C ASP A 689 20.48 21.88 45.05
N VAL A 690 20.29 20.58 44.81
CA VAL A 690 20.37 19.99 43.47
C VAL A 690 19.30 20.61 42.57
N CYS A 691 19.71 21.15 41.43
CA CYS A 691 18.82 21.78 40.44
C CYS A 691 18.15 20.73 39.55
N ASP A 692 17.20 20.03 40.15
CA ASP A 692 16.35 19.06 39.47
C ASP A 692 14.93 19.58 39.25
N GLU A 693 14.07 18.77 38.62
CA GLU A 693 12.69 19.14 38.33
C GLU A 693 11.87 19.38 39.60
N PHE A 694 12.14 18.67 40.70
CA PHE A 694 11.45 18.86 41.98
C PHE A 694 11.80 20.18 42.61
N HIS A 695 13.09 20.53 42.64
CA HIS A 695 13.59 21.78 43.18
C HIS A 695 12.99 22.99 42.48
N VAL A 696 13.04 23.06 41.12
CA VAL A 696 12.54 24.21 40.39
C VAL A 696 11.01 24.37 40.48
N LEU A 697 10.29 23.24 40.60
CA LEU A 697 8.83 23.27 40.75
C LEU A 697 8.38 23.73 42.10
N PHE A 698 9.04 23.34 43.19
CA PHE A 698 8.48 23.40 44.55
C PHE A 698 9.31 24.23 45.55
N THR A 699 10.63 24.14 45.56
CA THR A 699 11.46 24.63 46.62
C THR A 699 12.34 25.83 46.24
N CYS A 700 12.68 25.99 44.95
CA CYS A 700 13.54 27.11 44.52
C CYS A 700 12.93 28.49 44.84
N LYS A 701 13.67 29.26 45.63
CA LYS A 701 13.25 30.61 46.08
C LYS A 701 13.15 31.60 44.89
N PHE A 702 13.98 31.43 43.86
CA PHE A 702 13.94 32.29 42.67
C PHE A 702 12.59 32.24 41.95
N PHE A 703 11.93 31.09 41.95
CA PHE A 703 10.63 30.89 41.28
C PHE A 703 9.42 31.08 42.21
N GLU A 704 9.58 31.55 43.44
CA GLU A 704 8.51 31.67 44.42
C GLU A 704 7.35 32.55 43.95
N GLU A 705 7.62 33.74 43.44
CA GLU A 705 6.58 34.65 42.93
C GLU A 705 5.87 34.11 41.70
N SER A 706 6.61 33.51 40.76
CA SER A 706 6.03 32.80 39.61
C SER A 706 5.15 31.63 40.03
N ARG A 707 5.56 30.88 41.07
CA ARG A 707 4.82 29.74 41.62
C ARG A 707 3.49 30.22 42.20
N LYS A 708 3.50 31.29 43.02
CA LYS A 708 2.30 31.92 43.59
C LYS A 708 1.33 32.43 42.49
N LYS A 709 1.88 32.97 41.39
CA LYS A 709 1.10 33.50 40.27
C LYS A 709 0.38 32.43 39.46
N TYR A 710 1.00 31.28 39.20
CA TYR A 710 0.51 30.30 38.26
C TYR A 710 -0.08 29.05 38.93
N LEU A 711 0.35 28.67 40.15
CA LEU A 711 -0.10 27.48 40.82
C LEU A 711 -1.00 27.79 42.02
N LYS A 712 -1.95 26.93 42.29
CA LYS A 712 -2.74 27.00 43.53
C LYS A 712 -1.87 26.67 44.74
N ARG A 713 -2.10 27.35 45.87
CA ARG A 713 -1.32 27.22 47.11
C ARG A 713 -1.20 25.75 47.57
N ASN A 714 -2.27 24.97 47.47
CA ASN A 714 -2.26 23.54 47.86
C ASN A 714 -1.34 22.65 47.01
N CYS A 715 -0.97 23.09 45.79
CA CYS A 715 -0.10 22.32 44.89
C CYS A 715 1.36 22.34 45.36
N TYR A 716 1.81 23.40 46.04
CA TYR A 716 3.21 23.59 46.45
C TYR A 716 3.45 23.70 47.95
N THR A 717 2.42 23.76 48.80
CA THR A 717 2.57 23.64 50.26
C THR A 717 2.85 22.21 50.63
N LYS A 718 3.87 21.95 51.47
CA LYS A 718 4.36 20.60 51.84
C LYS A 718 4.69 19.75 50.57
N PRO A 719 5.76 20.10 49.86
CA PRO A 719 6.15 19.44 48.59
C PRO A 719 6.35 17.93 48.77
N SER A 720 5.89 17.15 47.78
CA SER A 720 6.10 15.69 47.74
C SER A 720 6.05 15.20 46.29
N THR A 721 6.57 14.00 46.07
CA THR A 721 6.48 13.32 44.76
C THR A 721 5.02 13.06 44.33
N LEU A 722 4.13 12.81 45.30
CA LEU A 722 2.70 12.67 45.06
C LEU A 722 2.09 13.98 44.52
N LYS A 723 2.50 15.12 45.05
CA LYS A 723 2.07 16.43 44.52
C LYS A 723 2.65 16.73 43.13
N MET A 724 3.85 16.25 42.87
CA MET A 724 4.45 16.33 41.53
C MET A 724 3.65 15.47 40.56
N TYR A 725 3.27 14.25 40.91
CA TYR A 725 2.38 13.42 40.12
C TYR A 725 1.02 14.09 39.88
N THR A 726 0.33 14.55 40.93
CA THR A 726 -0.99 15.19 40.80
C THR A 726 -0.95 16.47 39.98
N LEU A 727 0.13 17.24 40.03
CA LEU A 727 0.30 18.45 39.24
C LEU A 727 0.36 18.16 37.73
N PHE A 728 0.94 17.03 37.33
CA PHE A 728 1.07 16.60 35.95
C PHE A 728 0.00 15.58 35.49
N ASN A 729 -0.97 15.25 36.34
CA ASN A 729 -2.11 14.42 35.99
C ASN A 729 -3.20 15.26 35.31
N TYR A 730 -3.19 15.26 33.98
CA TYR A 730 -4.10 16.08 33.16
C TYR A 730 -5.51 15.53 33.01
N HIS A 731 -5.75 14.28 33.42
CA HIS A 731 -7.07 13.68 33.33
C HIS A 731 -8.07 14.37 34.28
N ASN A 732 -7.59 14.77 35.45
CA ASN A 732 -8.39 15.42 36.49
C ASN A 732 -8.17 16.96 36.58
N SER A 733 -7.37 17.55 35.67
CA SER A 733 -7.05 18.97 35.70
C SER A 733 -7.93 19.78 34.78
N SER A 734 -8.42 20.95 35.24
CA SER A 734 -9.11 21.89 34.35
C SER A 734 -8.15 22.45 33.28
N HIS A 735 -8.72 22.86 32.15
CA HIS A 735 -7.94 23.51 31.08
C HIS A 735 -7.09 24.69 31.59
N LYS A 736 -7.68 25.53 32.45
CA LYS A 736 -7.00 26.71 33.08
C LYS A 736 -5.78 26.29 33.91
N GLN A 737 -5.90 25.22 34.68
CA GLN A 737 -4.78 24.68 35.48
C GLN A 737 -3.64 24.18 34.59
N THR A 738 -3.95 23.43 33.51
CA THR A 738 -2.97 22.94 32.54
C THR A 738 -2.24 24.10 31.85
N VAL A 739 -2.97 25.14 31.43
CA VAL A 739 -2.36 26.36 30.82
C VAL A 739 -1.47 27.07 31.78
N ASN A 740 -1.89 27.24 33.03
CA ASN A 740 -1.09 27.89 34.04
C ASN A 740 0.20 27.14 34.39
N LEU A 741 0.10 25.82 34.55
CA LEU A 741 1.28 24.96 34.71
C LEU A 741 2.25 25.08 33.53
N ALA A 742 1.76 25.07 32.32
CA ALA A 742 2.60 25.19 31.13
C ALA A 742 3.31 26.57 31.06
N LYS A 743 2.63 27.63 31.44
CA LYS A 743 3.23 28.98 31.54
C LYS A 743 4.30 29.04 32.62
N PHE A 744 4.05 28.41 33.78
CA PHE A 744 5.03 28.33 34.85
C PHE A 744 6.28 27.55 34.41
N VAL A 745 6.10 26.37 33.83
CA VAL A 745 7.19 25.55 33.27
C VAL A 745 7.97 26.32 32.18
N ARG A 746 7.26 27.05 31.32
CA ARG A 746 7.91 27.90 30.31
C ARG A 746 8.79 28.98 30.95
N ASN A 747 8.31 29.63 32.02
CA ASN A 747 9.12 30.61 32.78
C ASN A 747 10.34 29.93 33.41
N ILE A 748 10.21 28.76 33.99
CA ILE A 748 11.37 27.97 34.48
C ILE A 748 12.39 27.80 33.35
N MET A 749 11.94 27.25 32.20
CA MET A 749 12.83 26.94 31.09
C MET A 749 13.48 28.12 30.39
N SER A 750 12.92 29.32 30.52
CA SER A 750 13.53 30.55 29.97
C SER A 750 14.69 31.08 30.82
N ASN A 751 14.89 30.54 32.02
CA ASN A 751 15.97 30.95 32.93
C ASN A 751 17.16 29.99 32.97
N PHE A 752 17.07 28.90 32.23
CA PHE A 752 18.12 27.92 32.03
C PHE A 752 18.45 27.72 30.53
#